data_2503168a56ab5f926715b1f5dff4b86d
#
_entry.id   2503168a56ab5f926715b1f5dff4b86d
#
_cell.length_a   1.000
_cell.length_b   1.000
_cell.length_c   1.000
_cell.angle_alpha   90.00
_cell.angle_beta   90.00
_cell.angle_gamma   90.00
#
_symmetry.space_group_name_H-M   'P 1'
#
loop_
_entity.id
_entity.type
_entity.pdbx_description
1 polymer ?
#
loop_
_entity_poly.entity_id
_entity_poly.type
_entity_poly.pdbx_seq_one_letter_code
_entity_poly.pdbx_strand_id
1 'polypeptide(L)'
;MAVSQAHSSEVLSPEHQRLVEADHGHKPWKRWGPYLSERQWGTVREDDSLDGNAWESFSHDQARSRAYQWGEDGLAGISDDRQLLCFALALWNGKDPILKERLFGLTNSEGNHGEDVKEYYYYLDSTPTHSYMRYLYKYPLNAYPYGELVATNKVRSRLEPEYELIDTGIFDNNEYCDVEVEYAKANPEDLLIQITVHNRSDQAASLAVLPTLWFRNSWEQGDNVKPLIKVQPGKSGAASLHATHPDLGDFALHCKDADELVFTDNETNTEIIYDKPNQSPYTKCGINRYIVHGETAAVNPSQQGTKASAIHHLSIGANASYTIQLRLTKSTPETQNDSAFYDFDQILDRRKQDCDDYYARVMPAGLSTDQKLVFRQAVAGMLWSKQFYNYDIAPWLQQRGIDPLGAVNGQGFRNQQWHHMNNSDVISMPDKWEYPWYAAWDLAFHTMAFSLVDPSFAKQQLSLMLSSRYLHPNGQIPAYEWNFGDVNPPVHAWATYLVYLTDSEFHGQPDHQWLKQSFHKLLINFTWWVNRKDADGNSVFQGGFLGLDNIGIFDRTESPEMGGRLEQADGTAWMAFYAQTMVNIAVELARSDETYREYTAKFIRHYLRIAHSMVNRNASESMWDEEEGFFYDVLRKSDGSSTRLKVRSMVGLIPLCAVHVFERDVVEQFPEIGDILQHMRDQYPGQHSSFHDIRLKGYANRHMMSALDETNLRRVLTIMLDPDEFLSDHGIRSISKRHERDPYRFVHNQQEYVVQYLPAESDSGLFGGNSNWRGPIWMPVNFAIIRSLTVYYTYYGNDFKVEFPTGSGQMANLYEIAENLAHRLVSIFTRNTEGLRPVFGSQQIFQGDPHWKDHLLFYEYFHGDNGAGIGASHQTGWSGLVLDLIHYFATNTQESRLASGGNTGLAPNNVRYGDD
;
A
#
# COMPACT_ATOMS: atom_id res chain seq x y z
N MET A 1 -3.96 0.69 -49.54
CA MET A 1 -2.86 1.62 -49.74
C MET A 1 -2.17 1.80 -48.40
N ALA A 2 -0.98 1.28 -48.25
CA ALA A 2 -0.23 1.34 -46.99
C ALA A 2 0.24 2.77 -46.73
N VAL A 3 -0.23 3.39 -45.67
CA VAL A 3 0.35 4.61 -45.16
C VAL A 3 1.48 4.20 -44.20
N SER A 4 2.69 4.28 -44.68
CA SER A 4 3.90 4.19 -43.84
C SER A 4 3.92 5.45 -42.96
N GLN A 5 3.47 5.32 -41.72
CA GLN A 5 3.81 6.31 -40.71
C GLN A 5 5.25 6.06 -40.26
N ALA A 6 6.12 7.00 -40.60
CA ALA A 6 7.46 7.07 -40.07
C ALA A 6 7.35 7.29 -38.54
N HIS A 7 7.77 6.29 -37.77
CA HIS A 7 7.99 6.47 -36.35
C HIS A 7 9.17 7.46 -36.20
N SER A 8 8.88 8.69 -35.79
CA SER A 8 9.90 9.55 -35.22
C SER A 8 10.37 8.86 -33.95
N SER A 9 11.65 8.53 -33.84
CA SER A 9 12.27 8.01 -32.64
C SER A 9 12.25 9.14 -31.60
N GLU A 10 11.23 9.15 -30.75
CA GLU A 10 11.22 10.04 -29.60
C GLU A 10 12.40 9.74 -28.69
N VAL A 11 13.09 10.79 -28.26
CA VAL A 11 14.22 10.68 -27.34
C VAL A 11 13.65 10.47 -25.96
N LEU A 12 13.74 9.23 -25.44
CA LEU A 12 13.38 8.89 -24.05
C LEU A 12 14.10 9.82 -23.07
N SER A 13 13.43 10.21 -21.97
CA SER A 13 14.15 10.91 -20.90
C SER A 13 15.20 9.97 -20.29
N PRO A 14 16.24 10.50 -19.63
CA PRO A 14 17.30 9.67 -19.06
C PRO A 14 16.77 8.64 -18.04
N GLU A 15 15.73 8.98 -17.27
CA GLU A 15 15.13 8.03 -16.32
C GLU A 15 14.34 6.93 -17.03
N HIS A 16 13.60 7.24 -18.08
CA HIS A 16 12.96 6.21 -18.90
C HIS A 16 13.98 5.24 -19.52
N GLN A 17 15.12 5.75 -19.95
CA GLN A 17 16.19 4.90 -20.47
C GLN A 17 16.70 3.96 -19.37
N ARG A 18 16.86 4.43 -18.12
CA ARG A 18 17.25 3.61 -16.98
C ARG A 18 16.22 2.53 -16.66
N LEU A 19 14.93 2.85 -16.76
CA LEU A 19 13.85 1.87 -16.62
C LEU A 19 13.98 0.76 -17.67
N VAL A 20 14.10 1.13 -18.94
CA VAL A 20 14.27 0.17 -20.03
C VAL A 20 15.53 -0.69 -19.82
N GLU A 21 16.65 -0.10 -19.41
CA GLU A 21 17.89 -0.84 -19.10
C GLU A 21 17.69 -1.83 -17.94
N ALA A 22 16.92 -1.45 -16.90
CA ALA A 22 16.62 -2.30 -15.77
C ALA A 22 15.68 -3.46 -16.15
N ASP A 23 14.61 -3.16 -16.88
CA ASP A 23 13.56 -4.11 -17.23
C ASP A 23 14.07 -5.18 -18.22
N HIS A 24 15.00 -4.82 -19.10
CA HIS A 24 15.67 -5.77 -19.99
C HIS A 24 16.90 -6.49 -19.34
N GLY A 25 17.19 -6.21 -18.08
CA GLY A 25 18.33 -6.80 -17.38
C GLY A 25 19.71 -6.33 -17.87
N HIS A 26 19.77 -5.24 -18.64
CA HIS A 26 21.03 -4.70 -19.15
C HIS A 26 21.88 -4.08 -18.04
N LYS A 27 21.24 -3.35 -17.11
CA LYS A 27 21.87 -2.73 -15.94
C LYS A 27 20.95 -2.83 -14.73
N PRO A 28 21.46 -3.25 -13.56
CA PRO A 28 20.63 -3.46 -12.37
C PRO A 28 20.34 -2.14 -11.62
N TRP A 29 19.70 -1.16 -12.29
CA TRP A 29 19.39 0.13 -11.68
C TRP A 29 18.53 0.03 -10.42
N LYS A 30 17.66 -0.98 -10.32
CA LYS A 30 16.78 -1.23 -9.17
C LYS A 30 17.44 -2.04 -8.05
N ARG A 31 18.76 -2.38 -8.17
CA ARG A 31 19.47 -3.18 -7.18
C ARG A 31 19.55 -2.49 -5.81
N TRP A 32 19.82 -1.21 -5.78
CA TRP A 32 19.83 -0.40 -4.57
C TRP A 32 18.56 0.45 -4.50
N GLY A 33 17.92 0.49 -3.34
CA GLY A 33 16.73 1.27 -3.13
C GLY A 33 16.33 1.36 -1.67
N PRO A 34 15.16 1.95 -1.36
CA PRO A 34 14.69 2.16 0.01
C PRO A 34 14.08 0.86 0.58
N TYR A 35 14.83 -0.23 0.57
CA TYR A 35 14.31 -1.57 0.88
C TYR A 35 14.36 -1.95 2.36
N LEU A 36 14.79 -1.02 3.24
CA LEU A 36 14.64 -1.13 4.69
C LEU A 36 13.24 -0.70 5.13
N SER A 37 12.73 -1.28 6.20
CA SER A 37 11.56 -0.74 6.90
C SER A 37 11.94 0.46 7.77
N GLU A 38 10.96 1.26 8.16
CA GLU A 38 11.14 2.26 9.23
C GLU A 38 11.06 1.58 10.61
N ARG A 39 10.40 0.42 10.68
CA ARG A 39 10.32 -0.45 11.84
C ARG A 39 10.17 -1.91 11.42
N GLN A 40 11.11 -2.78 11.80
CA GLN A 40 11.09 -4.18 11.41
C GLN A 40 10.17 -5.01 12.33
N TRP A 41 8.96 -5.24 11.87
CA TRP A 41 7.99 -6.17 12.45
C TRP A 41 7.53 -7.26 11.48
N GLY A 42 7.84 -7.12 10.22
CA GLY A 42 7.53 -8.15 9.21
C GLY A 42 8.06 -9.51 9.67
N THR A 43 7.24 -10.54 9.56
CA THR A 43 7.52 -11.91 10.02
C THR A 43 7.54 -12.16 11.54
N VAL A 44 7.58 -11.15 12.39
CA VAL A 44 7.58 -11.30 13.86
C VAL A 44 6.34 -12.06 14.35
N ARG A 45 5.21 -11.86 13.68
CA ARG A 45 3.96 -12.59 13.94
C ARG A 45 4.15 -14.12 13.85
N GLU A 46 4.89 -14.58 12.85
CA GLU A 46 5.14 -15.98 12.57
C GLU A 46 6.36 -16.52 13.34
N ASP A 47 7.36 -15.67 13.57
CA ASP A 47 8.65 -16.05 14.16
C ASP A 47 8.62 -16.09 15.69
N ASP A 48 8.13 -15.03 16.33
CA ASP A 48 8.22 -14.82 17.78
C ASP A 48 6.87 -14.79 18.50
N SER A 49 5.82 -14.28 17.86
CA SER A 49 4.53 -14.10 18.51
C SER A 49 3.83 -15.43 18.76
N LEU A 50 3.32 -15.62 19.96
CA LEU A 50 2.55 -16.79 20.33
C LEU A 50 1.06 -16.70 19.93
N ASP A 51 0.54 -15.48 19.88
CA ASP A 51 -0.88 -15.16 19.70
C ASP A 51 -1.17 -14.36 18.42
N GLY A 52 -0.14 -14.04 17.64
CA GLY A 52 -0.25 -13.22 16.43
C GLY A 52 -0.04 -11.74 16.67
N ASN A 53 0.30 -11.31 17.88
CA ASN A 53 0.58 -9.93 18.21
C ASN A 53 2.07 -9.60 17.96
N ALA A 54 2.37 -9.09 16.75
CA ALA A 54 3.74 -8.75 16.36
C ALA A 54 4.32 -7.60 17.18
N TRP A 55 3.52 -6.58 17.43
CA TRP A 55 3.95 -5.32 18.06
C TRP A 55 4.44 -5.52 19.49
N GLU A 56 3.77 -6.38 20.28
CA GLU A 56 4.16 -6.70 21.66
C GLU A 56 5.36 -7.65 21.73
N SER A 57 5.58 -8.46 20.70
CA SER A 57 6.64 -9.46 20.67
C SER A 57 8.01 -8.90 20.32
N PHE A 58 8.10 -7.71 19.75
CA PHE A 58 9.35 -7.08 19.38
C PHE A 58 9.29 -5.57 19.64
N SER A 59 9.38 -5.18 20.91
CA SER A 59 9.27 -3.79 21.35
C SER A 59 10.39 -2.89 20.81
N HIS A 60 10.21 -1.56 20.87
CA HIS A 60 11.22 -0.58 20.48
C HIS A 60 12.56 -0.78 21.22
N ASP A 61 12.52 -1.07 22.52
CA ASP A 61 13.73 -1.34 23.31
C ASP A 61 14.44 -2.63 22.89
N GLN A 62 13.69 -3.67 22.57
CA GLN A 62 14.26 -4.91 22.03
C GLN A 62 14.92 -4.66 20.66
N ALA A 63 14.29 -3.92 19.77
CA ALA A 63 14.83 -3.62 18.44
C ALA A 63 16.17 -2.88 18.48
N ARG A 64 16.42 -2.07 19.52
CA ARG A 64 17.69 -1.36 19.72
C ARG A 64 18.86 -2.30 20.02
N SER A 65 18.60 -3.45 20.63
CA SER A 65 19.61 -4.36 21.15
C SER A 65 19.62 -5.76 20.51
N ARG A 66 18.56 -6.14 19.82
CA ARG A 66 18.39 -7.44 19.17
C ARG A 66 18.65 -7.32 17.66
N ALA A 67 19.56 -8.13 17.13
CA ALA A 67 19.70 -8.35 15.69
C ALA A 67 18.59 -9.29 15.23
N TYR A 68 17.93 -8.96 14.12
CA TYR A 68 16.83 -9.74 13.57
C TYR A 68 17.22 -10.30 12.20
N GLN A 69 17.18 -11.64 12.04
CA GLN A 69 17.70 -12.31 10.85
C GLN A 69 16.87 -12.06 9.58
N TRP A 70 15.57 -11.80 9.74
CA TRP A 70 14.64 -11.74 8.62
C TRP A 70 14.55 -10.35 7.99
N GLY A 71 15.00 -9.33 8.65
CA GLY A 71 14.99 -7.98 8.10
C GLY A 71 15.64 -6.92 9.00
N GLU A 72 15.80 -5.73 8.45
CA GLU A 72 16.43 -4.58 9.11
C GLU A 72 15.56 -3.34 9.00
N ASP A 73 15.72 -2.43 9.96
CA ASP A 73 15.11 -1.11 9.99
C ASP A 73 16.14 0.00 10.11
N GLY A 74 15.77 1.21 9.69
CA GLY A 74 16.65 2.37 9.83
C GLY A 74 16.09 3.64 9.23
N LEU A 75 16.41 4.77 9.86
CA LEU A 75 15.96 6.10 9.45
C LEU A 75 16.51 6.49 8.09
N ALA A 76 15.66 6.87 7.16
CA ALA A 76 15.99 7.14 5.75
C ALA A 76 16.78 6.01 5.08
N GLY A 77 16.47 4.76 5.42
CA GLY A 77 17.27 3.59 5.11
C GLY A 77 17.25 3.17 3.65
N ILE A 78 18.41 2.71 3.15
CA ILE A 78 18.55 2.05 1.85
C ILE A 78 19.33 0.74 1.98
N SER A 79 19.12 -0.18 1.06
CA SER A 79 19.91 -1.42 0.94
C SER A 79 19.99 -1.91 -0.49
N ASP A 80 20.81 -2.93 -0.72
CA ASP A 80 20.67 -3.76 -1.93
C ASP A 80 19.33 -4.54 -1.89
N ASP A 81 18.94 -5.09 -3.03
CA ASP A 81 17.67 -5.81 -3.26
C ASP A 81 17.55 -7.16 -2.51
N ARG A 82 18.58 -7.56 -1.77
CA ARG A 82 18.61 -8.71 -0.87
C ARG A 82 18.83 -8.32 0.59
N GLN A 83 18.91 -7.03 0.85
CA GLN A 83 19.15 -6.46 2.18
C GLN A 83 20.41 -7.08 2.86
N LEU A 84 21.47 -7.29 2.07
CA LEU A 84 22.74 -7.79 2.58
C LEU A 84 23.54 -6.68 3.25
N LEU A 85 23.67 -5.53 2.56
CA LEU A 85 24.36 -4.35 3.06
C LEU A 85 23.36 -3.20 3.18
N CYS A 86 23.25 -2.66 4.39
CA CYS A 86 22.28 -1.65 4.76
C CYS A 86 22.99 -0.33 5.09
N PHE A 87 22.36 0.78 4.72
CA PHE A 87 22.78 2.12 5.12
C PHE A 87 21.58 2.87 5.67
N ALA A 88 21.75 3.56 6.79
CA ALA A 88 20.76 4.46 7.37
C ALA A 88 21.42 5.56 8.19
N LEU A 89 20.59 6.48 8.68
CA LEU A 89 21.01 7.59 9.49
C LEU A 89 20.74 7.34 10.97
N ALA A 90 21.67 7.76 11.85
CA ALA A 90 21.38 7.90 13.27
C ALA A 90 21.68 9.34 13.72
N LEU A 91 20.92 9.83 14.70
CA LEU A 91 20.97 11.22 15.18
C LEU A 91 20.99 11.28 16.70
N TRP A 92 21.71 12.28 17.25
CA TRP A 92 21.67 12.56 18.66
C TRP A 92 21.84 14.05 18.95
N ASN A 93 20.89 14.64 19.68
CA ASN A 93 20.85 16.06 20.03
C ASN A 93 21.52 16.41 21.37
N GLY A 94 22.19 15.45 22.02
CA GLY A 94 22.83 15.63 23.32
C GLY A 94 21.87 15.61 24.51
N LYS A 95 20.56 15.51 24.28
CA LYS A 95 19.51 15.50 25.33
C LYS A 95 18.65 14.26 25.29
N ASP A 96 18.51 13.65 24.11
CA ASP A 96 17.73 12.43 23.92
C ASP A 96 18.37 11.28 24.74
N PRO A 97 17.58 10.50 25.51
CA PRO A 97 18.10 9.38 26.29
C PRO A 97 18.56 8.20 25.41
N ILE A 98 18.19 8.17 24.13
CA ILE A 98 18.59 7.14 23.18
C ILE A 98 19.07 7.74 21.86
N LEU A 99 19.96 7.03 21.17
CA LEU A 99 20.37 7.36 19.82
C LEU A 99 19.18 7.09 18.87
N LYS A 100 18.79 8.07 18.07
CA LYS A 100 17.71 7.98 17.10
C LYS A 100 18.21 7.23 15.85
N GLU A 101 18.07 5.91 15.84
CA GLU A 101 18.44 5.01 14.74
C GLU A 101 17.20 4.53 13.94
N ARG A 102 16.04 4.59 14.54
CA ARG A 102 14.73 4.18 13.99
C ARG A 102 13.62 5.03 14.56
N LEU A 103 12.49 5.05 13.87
CA LEU A 103 11.32 5.80 14.31
C LEU A 103 10.66 5.12 15.51
N PHE A 104 10.19 5.95 16.43
CA PHE A 104 9.40 5.54 17.59
C PHE A 104 7.92 5.64 17.28
N GLY A 105 7.15 4.76 17.89
CA GLY A 105 5.70 4.80 17.92
C GLY A 105 5.16 3.93 19.02
N LEU A 106 3.86 3.92 19.20
CA LEU A 106 3.15 3.17 20.21
C LEU A 106 2.84 1.76 19.70
N THR A 107 2.94 0.78 20.57
CA THR A 107 2.42 -0.56 20.30
C THR A 107 0.94 -0.63 20.65
N ASN A 108 0.27 -1.71 20.26
CA ASN A 108 -1.17 -1.90 20.43
C ASN A 108 -1.65 -1.67 21.89
N SER A 109 -0.88 -2.10 22.90
CA SER A 109 -1.23 -1.92 24.31
C SER A 109 -0.89 -0.53 24.87
N GLU A 110 -0.11 0.27 24.15
CA GLU A 110 0.33 1.61 24.53
C GLU A 110 -0.54 2.72 23.95
N GLY A 111 -1.19 2.47 22.80
CA GLY A 111 -2.12 3.40 22.13
C GLY A 111 -3.57 3.22 22.58
N ASN A 112 -4.39 4.27 22.53
CA ASN A 112 -5.83 4.16 22.74
C ASN A 112 -6.59 3.70 21.49
N HIS A 113 -5.96 3.78 20.30
CA HIS A 113 -6.50 3.31 19.02
C HIS A 113 -5.62 2.25 18.33
N GLY A 114 -4.69 1.61 19.04
CA GLY A 114 -3.81 0.60 18.52
C GLY A 114 -2.37 1.08 18.36
N GLU A 115 -1.64 0.48 17.45
CA GLU A 115 -0.29 0.89 17.09
C GLU A 115 -0.32 2.14 16.19
N ASP A 116 0.65 3.04 16.42
CA ASP A 116 0.81 4.24 15.58
C ASP A 116 2.22 4.84 15.74
N VAL A 117 2.79 5.33 14.60
CA VAL A 117 4.05 6.05 14.58
C VAL A 117 3.91 7.46 15.18
N LYS A 118 4.80 7.83 16.09
CA LYS A 118 4.77 9.15 16.76
C LYS A 118 5.93 10.03 16.31
N GLU A 119 6.18 10.07 15.00
CA GLU A 119 7.28 10.81 14.38
C GLU A 119 6.78 11.54 13.12
N TYR A 120 7.48 12.61 12.71
CA TYR A 120 7.19 13.30 11.46
C TYR A 120 8.33 13.15 10.46
N TYR A 121 8.06 12.44 9.40
CA TYR A 121 8.97 12.22 8.28
C TYR A 121 8.19 12.27 6.96
N TYR A 122 8.89 12.51 5.86
CA TYR A 122 8.24 12.74 4.57
C TYR A 122 9.04 12.13 3.44
N TYR A 123 8.37 11.45 2.56
CA TYR A 123 8.91 11.00 1.27
C TYR A 123 8.67 12.08 0.24
N LEU A 124 9.69 12.90 -0.03
CA LEU A 124 9.54 14.10 -0.85
C LEU A 124 9.68 13.83 -2.35
N ASP A 125 10.55 12.89 -2.71
CA ASP A 125 10.82 12.57 -4.10
C ASP A 125 11.43 11.18 -4.27
N SER A 126 11.17 10.53 -5.40
CA SER A 126 11.87 9.33 -5.85
C SER A 126 11.62 9.07 -7.33
N THR A 127 12.62 8.53 -8.03
CA THR A 127 12.43 7.97 -9.37
C THR A 127 12.17 6.46 -9.31
N PRO A 128 11.53 5.86 -10.33
CA PRO A 128 11.23 4.42 -10.34
C PRO A 128 12.45 3.51 -10.22
N THR A 129 13.60 3.93 -10.75
CA THR A 129 14.87 3.19 -10.62
C THR A 129 15.65 3.55 -9.35
N HIS A 130 15.10 4.43 -8.51
CA HIS A 130 15.79 4.98 -7.34
C HIS A 130 17.13 5.64 -7.72
N SER A 131 17.22 6.19 -8.95
CA SER A 131 18.38 6.95 -9.39
C SER A 131 18.49 8.31 -8.71
N TYR A 132 17.38 8.82 -8.21
CA TYR A 132 17.26 9.97 -7.30
C TYR A 132 16.18 9.68 -6.28
N MET A 133 16.42 10.02 -5.01
CA MET A 133 15.46 9.93 -3.91
C MET A 133 15.69 11.05 -2.91
N ARG A 134 14.62 11.50 -2.25
CA ARG A 134 14.66 12.57 -1.25
C ARG A 134 13.74 12.29 -0.09
N TYR A 135 14.28 12.34 1.13
CA TYR A 135 13.62 12.07 2.40
C TYR A 135 13.81 13.24 3.35
N LEU A 136 12.84 13.52 4.20
CA LEU A 136 12.90 14.55 5.23
C LEU A 136 12.44 14.00 6.57
N TYR A 137 13.20 14.25 7.63
CA TYR A 137 12.82 13.94 9.01
C TYR A 137 12.84 15.20 9.88
N LYS A 138 11.83 15.36 10.74
CA LYS A 138 11.71 16.45 11.70
C LYS A 138 12.29 16.02 13.03
N TYR A 139 13.53 16.41 13.33
CA TYR A 139 14.23 15.99 14.56
C TYR A 139 14.22 17.08 15.64
N PRO A 140 13.57 16.82 16.82
CA PRO A 140 13.55 17.79 17.91
C PRO A 140 14.92 18.09 18.50
N LEU A 141 15.13 19.31 18.99
CA LEU A 141 16.34 19.73 19.70
C LEU A 141 16.25 19.48 21.21
N ASN A 142 15.11 19.08 21.74
CA ASN A 142 14.88 18.68 23.11
C ASN A 142 14.84 17.16 23.26
N ALA A 143 14.86 16.65 24.48
CA ALA A 143 14.73 15.23 24.76
C ALA A 143 13.38 14.73 24.23
N TYR A 144 13.41 13.64 23.48
CA TYR A 144 12.21 13.08 22.90
C TYR A 144 11.25 12.55 23.99
N PRO A 145 9.95 12.84 23.93
CA PRO A 145 9.01 12.61 25.03
C PRO A 145 8.45 11.17 25.06
N TYR A 146 9.29 10.14 24.95
CA TYR A 146 8.87 8.73 24.88
C TYR A 146 7.87 8.34 25.97
N GLY A 147 8.19 8.64 27.23
CA GLY A 147 7.37 8.28 28.37
C GLY A 147 6.06 9.04 28.45
N GLU A 148 6.03 10.30 28.00
CA GLU A 148 4.83 11.14 27.97
C GLU A 148 3.83 10.61 26.94
N LEU A 149 4.29 10.29 25.73
CA LEU A 149 3.46 9.73 24.66
C LEU A 149 2.79 8.44 25.11
N VAL A 150 3.54 7.49 25.65
CA VAL A 150 3.00 6.22 26.18
C VAL A 150 2.02 6.47 27.33
N ALA A 151 2.41 7.26 28.33
CA ALA A 151 1.59 7.45 29.52
C ALA A 151 0.27 8.16 29.22
N THR A 152 0.30 9.14 28.29
CA THR A 152 -0.90 9.91 27.94
C THR A 152 -1.87 9.06 27.10
N ASN A 153 -1.39 8.39 26.06
CA ASN A 153 -2.26 7.57 25.21
C ASN A 153 -2.86 6.38 25.97
N LYS A 154 -2.07 5.73 26.83
CA LYS A 154 -2.52 4.58 27.62
C LYS A 154 -3.70 4.88 28.57
N VAL A 155 -3.88 6.13 29.00
CA VAL A 155 -4.97 6.51 29.89
C VAL A 155 -6.17 7.13 29.14
N ARG A 156 -6.00 7.49 27.88
CA ARG A 156 -7.09 7.98 27.04
C ARG A 156 -8.09 6.85 26.75
N SER A 157 -9.35 7.23 26.69
CA SER A 157 -10.42 6.34 26.23
C SER A 157 -10.45 6.31 24.69
N ARG A 158 -11.09 5.30 24.12
CA ARG A 158 -11.32 5.19 22.66
C ARG A 158 -12.25 6.29 22.10
N LEU A 159 -12.85 7.11 22.93
CA LEU A 159 -13.66 8.28 22.50
C LEU A 159 -12.85 9.57 22.44
N GLU A 160 -11.59 9.52 22.85
CA GLU A 160 -10.67 10.64 22.81
C GLU A 160 -9.70 10.47 21.64
N PRO A 161 -9.35 11.55 20.89
CA PRO A 161 -8.35 11.47 19.85
C PRO A 161 -7.00 11.03 20.41
N GLU A 162 -6.14 10.48 19.57
CA GLU A 162 -4.78 10.15 19.96
C GLU A 162 -3.99 11.39 20.39
N TYR A 163 -3.01 11.18 21.28
CA TYR A 163 -2.04 12.21 21.69
C TYR A 163 -0.81 12.11 20.81
N GLU A 164 -0.66 13.10 19.94
CA GLU A 164 0.37 13.12 18.92
C GLU A 164 1.66 13.80 19.42
N LEU A 165 2.77 13.51 18.73
CA LEU A 165 4.05 14.19 19.03
C LEU A 165 3.93 15.71 18.95
N ILE A 166 3.11 16.23 18.03
CA ILE A 166 2.85 17.67 17.89
C ILE A 166 2.17 18.26 19.14
N ASP A 167 1.33 17.47 19.82
CA ASP A 167 0.57 17.92 20.98
C ASP A 167 1.45 18.11 22.24
N THR A 168 2.66 17.50 22.24
CA THR A 168 3.64 17.69 23.33
C THR A 168 4.26 19.08 23.35
N GLY A 169 4.08 19.88 22.29
CA GLY A 169 4.75 21.17 22.13
C GLY A 169 6.25 21.10 21.81
N ILE A 170 6.79 19.90 21.49
CA ILE A 170 8.23 19.70 21.27
C ILE A 170 8.77 20.47 20.07
N PHE A 171 7.91 20.87 19.13
CA PHE A 171 8.23 21.68 17.95
C PHE A 171 7.96 23.17 18.15
N ASP A 172 7.49 23.58 19.32
CA ASP A 172 7.23 24.97 19.63
C ASP A 172 8.50 25.82 19.48
N ASN A 173 8.33 27.09 19.10
CA ASN A 173 9.43 28.03 18.86
C ASN A 173 10.46 27.56 17.81
N ASN A 174 10.07 26.62 16.92
CA ASN A 174 10.93 25.99 15.92
C ASN A 174 12.17 25.28 16.52
N GLU A 175 12.06 24.76 17.76
CA GLU A 175 13.16 24.03 18.42
C GLU A 175 13.36 22.62 17.81
N TYR A 176 13.64 22.57 16.50
CA TYR A 176 13.91 21.34 15.75
C TYR A 176 14.86 21.57 14.58
N CYS A 177 15.40 20.48 14.06
CA CYS A 177 16.11 20.44 12.80
C CYS A 177 15.29 19.71 11.73
N ASP A 178 15.28 20.23 10.50
CA ASP A 178 14.96 19.45 9.32
C ASP A 178 16.21 18.69 8.87
N VAL A 179 16.12 17.37 8.86
CA VAL A 179 17.19 16.51 8.37
C VAL A 179 16.76 15.95 7.01
N GLU A 180 17.30 16.52 5.96
CA GLU A 180 17.04 16.13 4.60
C GLU A 180 18.11 15.17 4.11
N VAL A 181 17.70 14.05 3.50
CA VAL A 181 18.60 13.05 2.92
C VAL A 181 18.29 12.88 1.44
N GLU A 182 19.29 13.11 0.62
CA GLU A 182 19.22 12.94 -0.82
C GLU A 182 20.14 11.80 -1.27
N TYR A 183 19.62 10.93 -2.12
CA TYR A 183 20.36 9.85 -2.75
C TYR A 183 20.39 10.06 -4.26
N ALA A 184 21.58 9.93 -4.88
CA ALA A 184 21.74 10.01 -6.32
C ALA A 184 22.68 8.92 -6.82
N LYS A 185 22.29 8.18 -7.86
CA LYS A 185 23.13 7.12 -8.44
C LYS A 185 23.99 7.67 -9.60
N ALA A 186 25.29 7.60 -9.49
CA ALA A 186 26.19 7.78 -10.63
C ALA A 186 26.02 6.64 -11.64
N ASN A 187 25.96 5.40 -11.12
CA ASN A 187 25.66 4.18 -11.84
C ASN A 187 24.94 3.18 -10.88
N PRO A 188 24.51 1.99 -11.31
CA PRO A 188 23.76 1.05 -10.46
C PRO A 188 24.41 0.67 -9.12
N GLU A 189 25.74 0.74 -9.01
CA GLU A 189 26.52 0.33 -7.83
C GLU A 189 27.39 1.48 -7.27
N ASP A 190 26.96 2.73 -7.51
CA ASP A 190 27.67 3.95 -7.08
C ASP A 190 26.66 5.03 -6.68
N LEU A 191 26.51 5.22 -5.37
CA LEU A 191 25.48 6.04 -4.73
C LEU A 191 26.11 7.23 -4.02
N LEU A 192 25.67 8.41 -4.37
CA LEU A 192 25.95 9.66 -3.67
C LEU A 192 24.88 9.85 -2.60
N ILE A 193 25.29 10.25 -1.41
CA ILE A 193 24.42 10.48 -0.27
C ILE A 193 24.73 11.87 0.28
N GLN A 194 23.71 12.73 0.26
CA GLN A 194 23.82 14.08 0.82
C GLN A 194 22.85 14.21 1.97
N ILE A 195 23.38 14.60 3.14
CA ILE A 195 22.58 14.86 4.34
C ILE A 195 22.70 16.34 4.65
N THR A 196 21.58 17.05 4.60
CA THR A 196 21.54 18.48 4.93
C THR A 196 20.70 18.68 6.20
N VAL A 197 21.33 19.23 7.24
CA VAL A 197 20.67 19.55 8.50
C VAL A 197 20.38 21.03 8.54
N HIS A 198 19.10 21.39 8.60
CA HIS A 198 18.65 22.78 8.72
C HIS A 198 18.19 23.03 10.15
N ASN A 199 18.90 23.83 10.90
CA ASN A 199 18.46 24.29 12.22
C ASN A 199 17.36 25.35 12.04
N ARG A 200 16.14 25.02 12.48
CA ARG A 200 14.97 25.94 12.38
C ARG A 200 14.85 26.87 13.58
N SER A 201 15.62 26.59 14.64
CA SER A 201 15.65 27.42 15.85
C SER A 201 16.37 28.75 15.65
N ASP A 202 16.00 29.73 16.46
CA ASP A 202 16.69 31.02 16.59
C ASP A 202 17.98 30.95 17.45
N GLN A 203 18.29 29.75 17.97
CA GLN A 203 19.51 29.44 18.72
C GLN A 203 20.42 28.50 17.95
N ALA A 204 21.71 28.49 18.31
CA ALA A 204 22.63 27.50 17.76
C ALA A 204 22.27 26.09 18.29
N ALA A 205 22.30 25.09 17.40
CA ALA A 205 22.05 23.70 17.72
C ALA A 205 23.34 22.86 17.66
N SER A 206 23.50 21.95 18.62
CA SER A 206 24.53 20.91 18.56
C SER A 206 23.90 19.57 18.25
N LEU A 207 24.45 18.85 17.28
CA LEU A 207 23.90 17.59 16.81
C LEU A 207 25.03 16.63 16.43
N ALA A 208 24.96 15.38 16.86
CA ALA A 208 25.75 14.31 16.28
C ALA A 208 24.94 13.64 15.17
N VAL A 209 25.52 13.56 13.97
CA VAL A 209 24.97 12.89 12.80
C VAL A 209 25.83 11.69 12.48
N LEU A 210 25.22 10.50 12.43
CA LEU A 210 25.91 9.23 12.30
C LEU A 210 25.41 8.45 11.08
N PRO A 211 25.92 8.72 9.87
CA PRO A 211 25.77 7.81 8.76
C PRO A 211 26.30 6.41 9.13
N THR A 212 25.43 5.40 9.05
CA THR A 212 25.71 4.05 9.55
C THR A 212 25.59 3.04 8.43
N LEU A 213 26.61 2.17 8.32
CA LEU A 213 26.68 1.05 7.39
C LEU A 213 26.75 -0.26 8.16
N TRP A 214 25.92 -1.26 7.78
CA TRP A 214 25.96 -2.56 8.44
C TRP A 214 25.47 -3.68 7.55
N PHE A 215 25.83 -4.92 7.90
CA PHE A 215 25.30 -6.11 7.28
C PHE A 215 24.14 -6.69 8.09
N ARG A 216 23.06 -7.13 7.40
CA ARG A 216 22.00 -7.93 8.04
C ARG A 216 22.59 -9.22 8.58
N ASN A 217 22.25 -9.56 9.82
CA ASN A 217 22.79 -10.74 10.48
C ASN A 217 22.18 -12.02 9.94
N SER A 218 22.89 -12.68 9.03
CA SER A 218 22.53 -13.98 8.49
C SER A 218 23.56 -15.08 8.84
N TRP A 219 24.60 -14.75 9.61
CA TRP A 219 25.71 -15.65 9.94
C TRP A 219 25.53 -16.39 11.25
N GLU A 220 24.78 -15.88 12.22
CA GLU A 220 24.58 -16.54 13.52
C GLU A 220 23.76 -17.83 13.43
N GLN A 221 22.95 -18.00 12.40
CA GLN A 221 22.00 -19.11 12.28
C GLN A 221 22.23 -19.98 11.04
N GLY A 222 23.41 -19.95 10.44
CA GLY A 222 23.73 -20.73 9.26
C GLY A 222 25.23 -20.92 9.05
N ASP A 223 25.59 -21.62 7.99
CA ASP A 223 26.98 -21.82 7.58
C ASP A 223 27.56 -20.61 6.82
N ASN A 224 26.92 -19.46 6.91
CA ASN A 224 27.32 -18.24 6.22
C ASN A 224 28.59 -17.65 6.82
N VAL A 225 29.50 -17.20 5.97
CA VAL A 225 30.71 -16.50 6.39
C VAL A 225 30.33 -15.11 6.92
N LYS A 226 30.78 -14.80 8.15
CA LYS A 226 30.57 -13.47 8.76
C LYS A 226 31.27 -12.41 7.87
N PRO A 227 30.52 -11.41 7.39
CA PRO A 227 31.08 -10.32 6.59
C PRO A 227 31.90 -9.36 7.47
N LEU A 228 32.61 -8.42 6.84
CA LEU A 228 33.52 -7.53 7.56
C LEU A 228 33.44 -6.10 7.02
N ILE A 229 33.34 -5.13 7.92
CA ILE A 229 33.59 -3.71 7.68
C ILE A 229 34.83 -3.30 8.45
N LYS A 230 35.78 -2.64 7.79
CA LYS A 230 37.01 -2.14 8.40
C LYS A 230 37.37 -0.77 7.87
N VAL A 231 38.15 -0.03 8.64
CA VAL A 231 38.70 1.25 8.18
C VAL A 231 39.71 1.02 7.06
N GLN A 232 39.64 1.82 6.01
CA GLN A 232 40.69 1.94 5.02
C GLN A 232 41.26 3.36 5.07
N PRO A 233 42.55 3.53 5.41
CA PRO A 233 43.18 4.85 5.44
C PRO A 233 43.14 5.50 4.05
N GLY A 234 42.47 6.65 3.92
CA GLY A 234 42.50 7.45 2.71
C GLY A 234 43.82 8.22 2.58
N LYS A 235 44.24 8.54 1.36
CA LYS A 235 45.49 9.29 1.08
C LYS A 235 45.38 10.79 1.38
N SER A 236 44.17 11.36 1.43
CA SER A 236 43.90 12.81 1.57
C SER A 236 43.09 13.22 2.80
N GLY A 237 43.03 12.37 3.83
CA GLY A 237 42.30 12.70 5.08
C GLY A 237 40.81 12.30 5.06
N ALA A 238 40.24 11.87 3.95
CA ALA A 238 38.90 11.27 3.92
C ALA A 238 38.97 9.83 4.47
N ALA A 239 38.22 9.54 5.50
CA ALA A 239 38.10 8.20 6.05
C ALA A 239 37.15 7.36 5.17
N SER A 240 37.47 6.10 4.96
CA SER A 240 36.61 5.17 4.20
C SER A 240 36.34 3.90 5.00
N LEU A 241 35.08 3.46 4.98
CA LEU A 241 34.66 2.17 5.50
C LEU A 241 34.66 1.17 4.34
N HIS A 242 35.47 0.14 4.44
CA HIS A 242 35.53 -0.93 3.43
C HIS A 242 34.73 -2.14 3.91
N ALA A 243 33.67 -2.47 3.19
CA ALA A 243 32.73 -3.55 3.47
C ALA A 243 32.94 -4.70 2.51
N THR A 244 33.17 -5.91 3.04
CA THR A 244 33.41 -7.15 2.27
C THR A 244 32.36 -8.18 2.61
N HIS A 245 31.64 -8.69 1.59
CA HIS A 245 30.64 -9.74 1.73
C HIS A 245 30.86 -10.82 0.65
N PRO A 246 30.72 -12.12 0.97
CA PRO A 246 30.97 -13.20 0.00
C PRO A 246 30.16 -13.09 -1.30
N ASP A 247 28.87 -12.76 -1.18
CA ASP A 247 27.95 -12.72 -2.33
C ASP A 247 27.83 -11.33 -2.97
N LEU A 248 27.93 -10.25 -2.15
CA LEU A 248 27.79 -8.89 -2.64
C LEU A 248 29.09 -8.34 -3.24
N GLY A 249 30.22 -8.85 -2.77
CA GLY A 249 31.56 -8.35 -3.09
C GLY A 249 31.98 -7.21 -2.19
N ASP A 250 32.90 -6.38 -2.68
CA ASP A 250 33.53 -5.31 -1.94
C ASP A 250 32.90 -3.96 -2.24
N PHE A 251 32.53 -3.23 -1.20
CA PHE A 251 32.03 -1.85 -1.26
C PHE A 251 32.86 -0.94 -0.38
N ALA A 252 32.88 0.35 -0.72
CA ALA A 252 33.50 1.39 0.10
C ALA A 252 32.51 2.52 0.33
N LEU A 253 32.30 2.89 1.60
CA LEU A 253 31.64 4.15 1.96
C LEU A 253 32.70 5.20 2.27
N HIS A 254 32.81 6.17 1.38
CA HIS A 254 33.67 7.33 1.56
C HIS A 254 32.92 8.38 2.38
N CYS A 255 33.53 8.85 3.48
CA CYS A 255 32.96 9.84 4.39
C CYS A 255 33.82 11.11 4.33
N LYS A 256 33.23 12.23 3.87
CA LYS A 256 33.91 13.50 3.84
C LYS A 256 33.86 14.16 5.21
N ASP A 257 35.01 14.55 5.71
CA ASP A 257 35.14 15.32 6.95
C ASP A 257 34.49 14.68 8.22
N ALA A 258 34.49 13.36 8.31
CA ALA A 258 34.04 12.66 9.52
C ALA A 258 35.05 12.88 10.68
N ASP A 259 34.54 13.20 11.84
CA ASP A 259 35.35 13.44 13.05
C ASP A 259 35.92 12.11 13.59
N GLU A 260 35.11 11.05 13.54
CA GLU A 260 35.47 9.74 14.09
C GLU A 260 34.75 8.60 13.36
N LEU A 261 35.37 7.40 13.37
CA LEU A 261 34.76 6.15 12.91
C LEU A 261 34.65 5.16 14.08
N VAL A 262 33.47 4.64 14.33
CA VAL A 262 33.20 3.66 15.39
C VAL A 262 32.65 2.37 14.82
N PHE A 263 32.97 1.25 15.47
CA PHE A 263 32.66 -0.11 14.97
C PHE A 263 32.05 -0.98 16.04
N THR A 264 31.04 -1.73 15.68
CA THR A 264 30.43 -2.81 16.45
C THR A 264 30.08 -3.98 15.56
N ASP A 265 29.53 -5.02 16.11
CA ASP A 265 28.89 -6.09 15.36
C ASP A 265 27.35 -5.92 15.37
N ASN A 266 26.68 -6.19 14.27
CA ASN A 266 25.22 -6.31 14.21
C ASN A 266 24.78 -7.65 14.81
N GLU A 267 25.10 -7.83 16.09
CA GLU A 267 24.80 -9.01 16.90
C GLU A 267 24.02 -8.64 18.14
N THR A 268 23.13 -9.53 18.56
CA THR A 268 22.24 -9.30 19.70
C THR A 268 23.03 -9.08 20.99
N ASN A 269 22.66 -8.06 21.76
CA ASN A 269 23.11 -7.94 23.14
C ASN A 269 22.33 -8.94 24.00
N THR A 270 22.91 -10.13 24.15
CA THR A 270 22.26 -11.25 24.86
C THR A 270 22.14 -11.01 26.36
N GLU A 271 22.97 -10.11 26.93
CA GLU A 271 22.89 -9.71 28.31
C GLU A 271 21.62 -8.88 28.59
N ILE A 272 21.31 -7.93 27.69
CA ILE A 272 20.09 -7.09 27.82
C ILE A 272 18.84 -7.87 27.47
N ILE A 273 18.87 -8.69 26.43
CA ILE A 273 17.66 -9.35 25.89
C ILE A 273 17.32 -10.65 26.62
N TYR A 274 18.34 -11.44 27.01
CA TYR A 274 18.15 -12.81 27.52
C TYR A 274 18.79 -13.08 28.87
N ASP A 275 19.36 -12.05 29.52
CA ASP A 275 20.13 -12.17 30.78
C ASP A 275 21.27 -13.22 30.67
N LYS A 276 21.95 -13.24 29.52
CA LYS A 276 23.07 -14.16 29.23
C LYS A 276 24.32 -13.37 28.84
N PRO A 277 25.52 -13.81 29.22
CA PRO A 277 26.77 -13.14 28.85
C PRO A 277 26.90 -12.98 27.33
N ASN A 278 27.33 -11.81 26.87
CA ASN A 278 27.66 -11.55 25.47
C ASN A 278 28.93 -12.32 25.07
N GLN A 279 28.99 -12.78 23.82
CA GLN A 279 30.23 -13.36 23.25
C GLN A 279 31.29 -12.28 22.96
N SER A 280 30.83 -11.06 22.61
CA SER A 280 31.66 -9.88 22.36
C SER A 280 31.05 -8.68 23.06
N PRO A 281 31.86 -7.73 23.59
CA PRO A 281 31.33 -6.48 24.15
C PRO A 281 30.75 -5.52 23.06
N TYR A 282 31.07 -5.77 21.79
CA TYR A 282 30.75 -4.88 20.67
C TYR A 282 29.42 -5.29 19.99
N THR A 283 28.32 -5.21 20.71
CA THR A 283 26.99 -5.64 20.24
C THR A 283 26.27 -4.54 19.45
N LYS A 284 25.11 -4.88 18.84
CA LYS A 284 24.28 -3.98 18.01
C LYS A 284 24.11 -2.59 18.65
N CYS A 285 23.82 -2.51 19.95
CA CYS A 285 23.58 -1.27 20.69
C CYS A 285 24.86 -0.56 21.18
N GLY A 286 26.06 -1.06 20.86
CA GLY A 286 27.32 -0.50 21.34
C GLY A 286 27.56 0.95 20.91
N ILE A 287 27.12 1.33 19.68
CA ILE A 287 27.24 2.72 19.21
C ILE A 287 26.34 3.66 20.04
N ASN A 288 25.11 3.24 20.37
CA ASN A 288 24.25 4.01 21.28
C ASN A 288 24.92 4.19 22.67
N ARG A 289 25.49 3.13 23.24
CA ARG A 289 26.18 3.18 24.55
C ARG A 289 27.39 4.10 24.50
N TYR A 290 28.12 4.09 23.40
CA TYR A 290 29.25 4.99 23.19
C TYR A 290 28.82 6.47 23.13
N ILE A 291 27.87 6.79 22.26
CA ILE A 291 27.44 8.18 22.01
C ILE A 291 26.68 8.76 23.19
N VAL A 292 25.67 8.04 23.70
CA VAL A 292 24.75 8.57 24.73
C VAL A 292 25.33 8.46 26.12
N HIS A 293 26.07 7.38 26.43
CA HIS A 293 26.56 7.11 27.77
C HIS A 293 28.08 7.26 27.92
N GLY A 294 28.82 7.53 26.83
CA GLY A 294 30.29 7.69 26.89
C GLY A 294 31.05 6.39 27.14
N GLU A 295 30.43 5.21 26.90
CA GLU A 295 31.06 3.92 27.16
C GLU A 295 32.04 3.53 26.04
N THR A 296 33.26 3.99 26.14
CA THR A 296 34.32 3.75 25.16
C THR A 296 34.63 2.27 24.90
N ALA A 297 34.37 1.40 25.89
CA ALA A 297 34.56 -0.05 25.77
C ALA A 297 33.46 -0.75 24.95
N ALA A 298 32.37 -0.06 24.61
CA ALA A 298 31.27 -0.62 23.85
C ALA A 298 31.50 -0.69 22.32
N VAL A 299 32.55 0.00 21.83
CA VAL A 299 32.96 0.02 20.43
C VAL A 299 34.32 -0.65 20.23
N ASN A 300 34.55 -1.27 19.07
CA ASN A 300 35.72 -2.06 18.80
C ASN A 300 36.95 -1.18 18.50
N PRO A 301 37.98 -1.15 19.39
CA PRO A 301 39.19 -0.35 19.19
C PRO A 301 40.05 -0.81 18.02
N SER A 302 39.83 -2.03 17.50
CA SER A 302 40.53 -2.53 16.30
C SER A 302 39.94 -1.96 15.00
N GLN A 303 38.94 -1.09 15.07
CA GLN A 303 38.29 -0.42 13.94
C GLN A 303 37.81 -1.41 12.86
N GLN A 304 37.11 -2.44 13.31
CA GLN A 304 36.47 -3.42 12.44
C GLN A 304 35.23 -4.04 13.12
N GLY A 305 34.26 -4.52 12.30
CA GLY A 305 33.04 -5.18 12.76
C GLY A 305 32.10 -5.45 11.61
N THR A 306 30.87 -5.76 11.90
CA THR A 306 29.80 -5.90 10.89
C THR A 306 28.84 -4.68 10.86
N LYS A 307 29.05 -3.72 11.76
CA LYS A 307 28.35 -2.42 11.81
C LYS A 307 29.38 -1.31 12.08
N ALA A 308 29.28 -0.20 11.35
CA ALA A 308 30.18 0.94 11.54
C ALA A 308 29.41 2.26 11.29
N SER A 309 29.76 3.28 12.05
CA SER A 309 29.23 4.64 11.88
C SER A 309 30.34 5.66 11.72
N ALA A 310 30.13 6.61 10.81
CA ALA A 310 30.92 7.82 10.71
C ALA A 310 30.25 8.91 11.57
N ILE A 311 30.98 9.53 12.48
CA ILE A 311 30.42 10.53 13.40
C ILE A 311 30.79 11.91 12.90
N HIS A 312 29.79 12.80 12.82
CA HIS A 312 29.97 14.21 12.58
C HIS A 312 29.35 15.00 13.74
N HIS A 313 30.18 15.70 14.49
CA HIS A 313 29.72 16.60 15.55
C HIS A 313 29.48 17.99 15.00
N LEU A 314 28.23 18.36 14.82
CA LEU A 314 27.83 19.62 14.21
C LEU A 314 27.51 20.66 15.26
N SER A 315 27.92 21.89 14.98
CA SER A 315 27.44 23.11 15.64
C SER A 315 26.85 24.01 14.58
N ILE A 316 25.52 24.11 14.54
CA ILE A 316 24.79 24.79 13.45
C ILE A 316 24.18 26.05 14.01
N GLY A 317 24.57 27.23 13.46
CA GLY A 317 24.04 28.51 13.89
C GLY A 317 22.51 28.59 13.75
N ALA A 318 21.91 29.61 14.39
CA ALA A 318 20.48 29.89 14.26
C ALA A 318 20.06 30.04 12.80
N ASN A 319 18.98 29.35 12.38
CA ASN A 319 18.45 29.39 11.01
C ASN A 319 19.50 29.05 9.92
N ALA A 320 20.58 28.35 10.28
CA ALA A 320 21.63 27.94 9.35
C ALA A 320 21.50 26.45 8.98
N SER A 321 22.31 26.06 7.99
CA SER A 321 22.34 24.67 7.51
C SER A 321 23.76 24.16 7.44
N TYR A 322 23.91 22.84 7.57
CA TYR A 322 25.17 22.13 7.36
C TYR A 322 24.94 20.92 6.47
N THR A 323 25.84 20.66 5.52
CA THR A 323 25.74 19.56 4.56
C THR A 323 26.88 18.57 4.74
N ILE A 324 26.55 17.28 4.83
CA ILE A 324 27.48 16.15 4.85
C ILE A 324 27.38 15.43 3.52
N GLN A 325 28.52 15.05 2.94
CA GLN A 325 28.59 14.28 1.69
C GLN A 325 29.25 12.93 1.91
N LEU A 326 28.61 11.85 1.40
CA LEU A 326 29.13 10.50 1.43
C LEU A 326 28.93 9.85 0.07
N ARG A 327 29.77 8.83 -0.24
CA ARG A 327 29.62 8.04 -1.47
C ARG A 327 29.81 6.58 -1.17
N LEU A 328 28.79 5.77 -1.43
CA LEU A 328 28.82 4.32 -1.34
C LEU A 328 29.04 3.76 -2.73
N THR A 329 30.17 3.11 -2.97
CA THR A 329 30.52 2.61 -4.30
C THR A 329 31.14 1.22 -4.23
N LYS A 330 30.91 0.43 -5.29
CA LYS A 330 31.61 -0.86 -5.44
C LYS A 330 33.11 -0.63 -5.58
N SER A 331 33.86 -1.31 -4.73
CA SER A 331 35.31 -1.14 -4.69
C SER A 331 35.96 -1.81 -5.91
N THR A 332 36.58 -1.01 -6.75
CA THR A 332 37.44 -1.47 -7.86
C THR A 332 38.81 -0.82 -7.74
N PRO A 333 39.88 -1.36 -8.39
CA PRO A 333 41.19 -0.70 -8.40
C PRO A 333 41.16 0.74 -8.89
N GLU A 334 40.15 1.10 -9.69
CA GLU A 334 39.99 2.44 -10.29
C GLU A 334 39.29 3.41 -9.34
N THR A 335 38.40 2.91 -8.45
CA THR A 335 37.65 3.72 -7.47
C THR A 335 38.47 4.05 -6.21
N GLN A 336 39.68 3.46 -6.06
CA GLN A 336 40.55 3.69 -4.92
C GLN A 336 41.35 5.02 -4.98
N ASN A 337 41.00 5.94 -5.89
CA ASN A 337 41.69 7.22 -6.02
C ASN A 337 41.01 8.35 -5.19
N ASP A 338 41.82 9.34 -4.80
CA ASP A 338 41.46 10.49 -3.94
C ASP A 338 40.36 11.44 -4.50
N SER A 339 39.58 10.99 -5.49
CA SER A 339 38.63 11.84 -6.23
C SER A 339 37.15 11.46 -6.02
N ALA A 340 36.83 10.81 -4.90
CA ALA A 340 35.44 10.32 -4.66
C ALA A 340 34.37 11.43 -4.69
N PHE A 341 34.73 12.69 -4.49
CA PHE A 341 33.78 13.81 -4.41
C PHE A 341 33.93 14.86 -5.55
N TYR A 342 34.82 14.64 -6.54
CA TYR A 342 35.12 15.63 -7.57
C TYR A 342 33.93 15.96 -8.50
N ASP A 343 33.06 15.00 -8.72
CA ASP A 343 31.89 15.09 -9.59
C ASP A 343 30.56 15.01 -8.82
N PHE A 344 30.62 15.08 -7.48
CA PHE A 344 29.49 14.83 -6.61
C PHE A 344 28.30 15.77 -6.92
N ASP A 345 28.53 17.07 -6.86
CA ASP A 345 27.47 18.05 -7.04
C ASP A 345 26.91 17.98 -8.49
N GLN A 346 27.77 17.75 -9.47
CA GLN A 346 27.34 17.61 -10.86
C GLN A 346 26.44 16.40 -11.09
N ILE A 347 26.73 15.26 -10.43
CA ILE A 347 25.89 14.05 -10.54
C ILE A 347 24.57 14.28 -9.82
N LEU A 348 24.60 14.83 -8.61
CA LEU A 348 23.41 15.10 -7.81
C LEU A 348 22.45 16.03 -8.59
N ASP A 349 22.94 17.15 -9.11
CA ASP A 349 22.12 18.09 -9.90
C ASP A 349 21.56 17.43 -11.16
N ARG A 350 22.36 16.62 -11.84
CA ARG A 350 21.90 15.87 -13.01
C ARG A 350 20.77 14.93 -12.67
N ARG A 351 20.83 14.20 -11.53
CA ARG A 351 19.76 13.27 -11.13
C ARG A 351 18.50 13.99 -10.72
N LYS A 352 18.61 15.16 -10.09
CA LYS A 352 17.46 16.07 -9.85
C LYS A 352 16.79 16.46 -11.16
N GLN A 353 17.58 16.91 -12.13
CA GLN A 353 17.07 17.29 -13.45
C GLN A 353 16.43 16.09 -14.18
N ASP A 354 17.07 14.92 -14.18
CA ASP A 354 16.52 13.70 -14.79
C ASP A 354 15.16 13.32 -14.15
N CYS A 355 15.01 13.52 -12.84
CA CYS A 355 13.77 13.31 -12.10
C CYS A 355 12.69 14.32 -12.53
N ASP A 356 13.03 15.59 -12.62
CA ASP A 356 12.12 16.64 -13.09
C ASP A 356 11.67 16.41 -14.54
N ASP A 357 12.60 16.03 -15.43
CA ASP A 357 12.30 15.71 -16.83
C ASP A 357 11.40 14.47 -16.97
N TYR A 358 11.57 13.49 -16.07
CA TYR A 358 10.72 12.31 -16.01
C TYR A 358 9.28 12.69 -15.64
N TYR A 359 9.11 13.39 -14.52
CA TYR A 359 7.78 13.77 -14.05
C TYR A 359 7.08 14.79 -14.94
N ALA A 360 7.84 15.65 -15.62
CA ALA A 360 7.26 16.55 -16.61
C ALA A 360 6.55 15.82 -17.77
N ARG A 361 6.95 14.55 -18.04
CA ARG A 361 6.34 13.72 -19.09
C ARG A 361 5.24 12.80 -18.57
N VAL A 362 5.37 12.29 -17.32
CA VAL A 362 4.40 11.38 -16.70
C VAL A 362 3.16 12.14 -16.24
N MET A 363 3.33 13.33 -15.69
CA MET A 363 2.20 14.15 -15.23
C MET A 363 1.40 14.73 -16.40
N PRO A 364 0.06 14.64 -16.39
CA PRO A 364 -0.79 15.25 -17.39
C PRO A 364 -0.54 16.76 -17.54
N ALA A 365 -0.67 17.26 -18.76
CA ALA A 365 -0.66 18.69 -19.01
C ALA A 365 -1.86 19.38 -18.31
N GLY A 366 -1.68 20.65 -17.93
CA GLY A 366 -2.77 21.46 -17.34
C GLY A 366 -2.99 21.30 -15.84
N LEU A 367 -2.27 20.39 -15.15
CA LEU A 367 -2.34 20.29 -13.68
C LEU A 367 -1.86 21.58 -13.01
N SER A 368 -2.56 22.01 -11.97
CA SER A 368 -2.13 23.11 -11.11
C SER A 368 -0.81 22.75 -10.40
N THR A 369 -0.06 23.76 -9.94
CA THR A 369 1.17 23.54 -9.15
C THR A 369 0.91 22.68 -7.92
N ASP A 370 -0.24 22.84 -7.29
CA ASP A 370 -0.61 22.07 -6.11
C ASP A 370 -0.93 20.61 -6.43
N GLN A 371 -1.66 20.35 -7.52
CA GLN A 371 -1.89 18.98 -8.00
C GLN A 371 -0.60 18.26 -8.40
N LYS A 372 0.35 18.99 -9.01
CA LYS A 372 1.68 18.43 -9.32
C LYS A 372 2.46 18.07 -8.07
N LEU A 373 2.37 18.87 -7.01
CA LEU A 373 2.97 18.57 -5.71
C LEU A 373 2.35 17.30 -5.11
N VAL A 374 1.02 17.22 -5.08
CA VAL A 374 0.30 16.03 -4.57
C VAL A 374 0.72 14.78 -5.36
N PHE A 375 0.69 14.86 -6.68
CA PHE A 375 1.07 13.77 -7.57
C PHE A 375 2.48 13.27 -7.26
N ARG A 376 3.46 14.19 -7.22
CA ARG A 376 4.88 13.84 -7.03
C ARG A 376 5.16 13.22 -5.66
N GLN A 377 4.58 13.76 -4.58
CA GLN A 377 4.77 13.20 -3.24
C GLN A 377 4.03 11.87 -3.05
N ALA A 378 2.86 11.68 -3.67
CA ALA A 378 2.17 10.39 -3.66
C ALA A 378 3.01 9.30 -4.36
N VAL A 379 3.58 9.60 -5.53
CA VAL A 379 4.52 8.67 -6.20
C VAL A 379 5.75 8.40 -5.33
N ALA A 380 6.31 9.44 -4.73
CA ALA A 380 7.48 9.29 -3.85
C ALA A 380 7.16 8.35 -2.68
N GLY A 381 6.02 8.54 -2.02
CA GLY A 381 5.57 7.67 -0.93
C GLY A 381 5.46 6.22 -1.36
N MET A 382 4.85 5.95 -2.50
CA MET A 382 4.75 4.60 -3.04
C MET A 382 6.11 3.98 -3.38
N LEU A 383 7.02 4.74 -3.98
CA LEU A 383 8.35 4.25 -4.32
C LEU A 383 9.22 4.01 -3.09
N TRP A 384 9.08 4.85 -2.04
CA TRP A 384 9.76 4.66 -0.76
C TRP A 384 9.17 3.50 0.05
N SER A 385 7.91 3.13 -0.14
CA SER A 385 7.25 2.02 0.57
C SER A 385 7.60 0.63 0.02
N LYS A 386 8.52 0.53 -0.93
CA LYS A 386 9.13 -0.74 -1.33
C LYS A 386 10.02 -1.25 -0.20
N GLN A 387 9.89 -2.55 0.13
CA GLN A 387 10.68 -3.18 1.20
C GLN A 387 11.09 -4.60 0.79
N PHE A 388 12.30 -4.98 1.18
CA PHE A 388 12.72 -6.38 1.08
C PHE A 388 12.00 -7.20 2.15
N TYR A 389 11.29 -8.22 1.74
CA TYR A 389 10.60 -9.17 2.61
C TYR A 389 11.25 -10.53 2.49
N ASN A 390 11.76 -11.04 3.61
CA ASN A 390 12.50 -12.29 3.66
C ASN A 390 11.97 -13.20 4.76
N TYR A 391 11.54 -14.39 4.38
CA TYR A 391 11.17 -15.44 5.33
C TYR A 391 11.19 -16.80 4.65
N ASP A 392 12.05 -17.70 5.14
CA ASP A 392 12.16 -19.06 4.64
C ASP A 392 11.76 -20.03 5.75
N ILE A 393 10.65 -20.74 5.55
CA ILE A 393 10.11 -21.64 6.55
C ILE A 393 10.97 -22.88 6.77
N ALA A 394 11.74 -23.32 5.77
CA ALA A 394 12.52 -24.56 5.91
C ALA A 394 13.66 -24.41 6.94
N PRO A 395 14.56 -23.41 6.87
CA PRO A 395 15.52 -23.15 7.94
C PRO A 395 14.86 -22.76 9.26
N TRP A 396 13.73 -22.03 9.24
CA TRP A 396 12.98 -21.67 10.44
C TRP A 396 12.49 -22.91 11.19
N LEU A 397 11.94 -23.92 10.51
CA LEU A 397 11.54 -25.21 11.09
C LEU A 397 12.75 -26.00 11.62
N GLN A 398 13.86 -26.03 10.85
CA GLN A 398 15.09 -26.72 11.27
C GLN A 398 15.65 -26.14 12.58
N GLN A 399 15.69 -24.83 12.73
CA GLN A 399 16.11 -24.14 13.96
C GLN A 399 15.28 -24.57 15.19
N ARG A 400 14.03 -24.99 14.97
CA ARG A 400 13.11 -25.48 15.99
C ARG A 400 13.12 -27.01 16.13
N GLY A 401 14.03 -27.70 15.45
CA GLY A 401 14.15 -29.17 15.49
C GLY A 401 13.02 -29.90 14.77
N ILE A 402 12.31 -29.21 13.85
CA ILE A 402 11.22 -29.78 13.05
C ILE A 402 11.76 -30.13 11.67
N ASP A 403 11.54 -31.35 11.20
CA ASP A 403 11.87 -31.74 9.84
C ASP A 403 10.88 -31.08 8.84
N PRO A 404 11.34 -30.21 7.92
CA PRO A 404 10.46 -29.57 6.94
C PRO A 404 9.70 -30.52 6.02
N LEU A 405 10.25 -31.75 5.82
CA LEU A 405 9.65 -32.79 4.99
C LEU A 405 8.95 -33.87 5.83
N GLY A 406 9.04 -33.78 7.14
CA GLY A 406 8.42 -34.72 8.08
C GLY A 406 6.93 -34.47 8.26
N ALA A 407 6.23 -35.50 8.82
CA ALA A 407 4.85 -35.31 9.24
C ALA A 407 4.81 -34.36 10.46
N VAL A 408 3.89 -33.41 10.44
CA VAL A 408 3.69 -32.47 11.56
C VAL A 408 3.11 -33.25 12.74
N ASN A 409 3.97 -33.60 13.67
CA ASN A 409 3.57 -34.34 14.89
C ASN A 409 3.12 -33.32 15.97
N GLY A 410 1.87 -32.81 15.85
CA GLY A 410 1.14 -32.27 17.02
C GLY A 410 1.68 -31.00 17.69
N GLN A 411 2.76 -30.40 17.23
CA GLN A 411 3.19 -29.08 17.69
C GLN A 411 2.48 -28.03 16.84
N GLY A 412 1.41 -27.45 17.39
CA GLY A 412 0.67 -26.40 16.72
C GLY A 412 1.51 -25.12 16.61
N PHE A 413 2.06 -24.85 15.44
CA PHE A 413 2.52 -23.51 15.03
C PHE A 413 1.59 -22.97 13.96
N ARG A 414 1.54 -21.68 13.83
CA ARG A 414 0.66 -21.02 12.84
C ARG A 414 1.04 -21.47 11.43
N ASN A 415 0.04 -21.57 10.57
CA ASN A 415 0.19 -21.85 9.13
C ASN A 415 1.01 -23.14 8.83
N GLN A 416 0.97 -24.12 9.71
CA GLN A 416 1.69 -25.39 9.56
C GLN A 416 1.32 -26.19 8.30
N GLN A 417 0.36 -25.72 7.52
CA GLN A 417 -0.11 -26.40 6.32
C GLN A 417 0.76 -26.15 5.08
N TRP A 418 1.72 -25.23 5.16
CA TRP A 418 2.55 -24.84 4.01
C TRP A 418 4.05 -24.73 4.38
N HIS A 419 4.75 -25.85 4.35
CA HIS A 419 6.12 -25.98 4.84
C HIS A 419 7.20 -25.56 3.82
N HIS A 420 6.84 -25.23 2.60
CA HIS A 420 7.79 -24.87 1.53
C HIS A 420 7.66 -23.41 1.06
N MET A 421 6.99 -22.59 1.84
CA MET A 421 6.95 -21.16 1.58
C MET A 421 8.35 -20.57 1.74
N ASN A 422 8.76 -19.75 0.78
CA ASN A 422 10.04 -19.06 0.78
C ASN A 422 9.85 -17.68 0.15
N ASN A 423 9.99 -16.65 0.95
CA ASN A 423 9.90 -15.26 0.52
C ASN A 423 11.29 -14.63 0.57
N SER A 424 11.69 -13.94 -0.48
CA SER A 424 12.95 -13.22 -0.58
C SER A 424 12.87 -12.23 -1.75
N ASP A 425 11.99 -11.25 -1.62
CA ASP A 425 11.64 -10.36 -2.73
C ASP A 425 11.42 -8.92 -2.22
N VAL A 426 11.64 -7.95 -3.10
CA VAL A 426 11.23 -6.56 -2.87
C VAL A 426 9.74 -6.43 -3.17
N ILE A 427 8.97 -6.01 -2.16
CA ILE A 427 7.51 -5.93 -2.22
C ILE A 427 7.08 -4.50 -1.89
N SER A 428 5.99 -4.05 -2.52
CA SER A 428 5.29 -2.83 -2.14
C SER A 428 4.49 -3.07 -0.87
N MET A 429 4.85 -2.39 0.21
CA MET A 429 4.18 -2.50 1.50
C MET A 429 3.06 -1.48 1.65
N PRO A 430 2.03 -1.75 2.45
CA PRO A 430 1.02 -0.75 2.80
C PRO A 430 1.65 0.46 3.49
N ASP A 431 2.46 0.21 4.51
CA ASP A 431 3.23 1.18 5.28
C ASP A 431 4.54 0.55 5.74
N LYS A 432 5.57 1.34 6.04
CA LYS A 432 6.89 0.84 6.45
C LYS A 432 7.10 0.84 7.97
N TRP A 433 6.16 1.37 8.73
CA TRP A 433 6.21 1.37 10.18
C TRP A 433 5.08 0.53 10.79
N GLU A 434 3.82 0.79 10.45
CA GLU A 434 2.66 0.14 11.04
C GLU A 434 2.38 -1.22 10.40
N TYR A 435 2.51 -1.32 9.07
CA TYR A 435 2.25 -2.54 8.30
C TYR A 435 3.45 -2.95 7.43
N PRO A 436 4.63 -3.23 8.04
CA PRO A 436 5.85 -3.55 7.29
C PRO A 436 5.86 -5.01 6.80
N TRP A 437 4.74 -5.47 6.27
CA TRP A 437 4.51 -6.78 5.65
C TRP A 437 3.60 -6.65 4.44
N TYR A 438 3.56 -7.66 3.57
CA TYR A 438 2.65 -7.58 2.42
C TYR A 438 1.21 -7.84 2.83
N ALA A 439 0.28 -7.15 2.14
CA ALA A 439 -1.16 -7.36 2.22
C ALA A 439 -1.73 -7.50 0.81
N ALA A 440 -2.51 -8.56 0.56
CA ALA A 440 -2.80 -8.99 -0.80
C ALA A 440 -3.67 -8.00 -1.59
N TRP A 441 -4.74 -7.46 -0.98
CA TRP A 441 -5.60 -6.54 -1.71
C TRP A 441 -5.05 -5.12 -1.74
N ASP A 442 -4.30 -4.71 -0.74
CA ASP A 442 -3.52 -3.46 -0.75
C ASP A 442 -2.53 -3.47 -1.91
N LEU A 443 -1.69 -4.50 -2.01
CA LEU A 443 -0.74 -4.66 -3.09
C LEU A 443 -1.39 -4.62 -4.47
N ALA A 444 -2.58 -5.20 -4.63
CA ALA A 444 -3.32 -5.13 -5.88
C ALA A 444 -3.68 -3.69 -6.25
N PHE A 445 -4.12 -2.86 -5.29
CA PHE A 445 -4.34 -1.43 -5.50
C PHE A 445 -3.03 -0.67 -5.75
N HIS A 446 -1.96 -0.98 -5.00
CA HIS A 446 -0.64 -0.36 -5.25
C HIS A 446 -0.18 -0.53 -6.70
N THR A 447 -0.39 -1.72 -7.27
CA THR A 447 0.04 -1.99 -8.65
C THR A 447 -0.71 -1.16 -9.68
N MET A 448 -1.97 -0.75 -9.41
CA MET A 448 -2.71 0.15 -10.28
C MET A 448 -1.99 1.49 -10.38
N ALA A 449 -1.68 2.11 -9.25
CA ALA A 449 -0.94 3.37 -9.20
C ALA A 449 0.50 3.24 -9.74
N PHE A 450 1.22 2.16 -9.41
CA PHE A 450 2.55 1.90 -9.99
C PHE A 450 2.53 1.77 -11.50
N SER A 451 1.44 1.30 -12.09
CA SER A 451 1.36 1.11 -13.55
C SER A 451 1.55 2.41 -14.33
N LEU A 452 1.31 3.56 -13.71
CA LEU A 452 1.54 4.89 -14.30
C LEU A 452 3.03 5.27 -14.39
N VAL A 453 3.88 4.69 -13.53
CA VAL A 453 5.29 5.11 -13.39
C VAL A 453 6.28 3.96 -13.55
N ASP A 454 5.90 2.73 -13.23
CA ASP A 454 6.73 1.52 -13.32
C ASP A 454 5.86 0.29 -13.62
N PRO A 455 5.30 0.15 -14.83
CA PRO A 455 4.40 -0.95 -15.18
C PRO A 455 5.08 -2.32 -15.07
N SER A 456 6.39 -2.41 -15.30
CA SER A 456 7.14 -3.66 -15.13
C SER A 456 7.17 -4.13 -13.68
N PHE A 457 7.37 -3.21 -12.73
CA PHE A 457 7.30 -3.54 -11.31
C PHE A 457 5.87 -3.93 -10.90
N ALA A 458 4.85 -3.23 -11.38
CA ALA A 458 3.45 -3.58 -11.16
C ALA A 458 3.13 -5.01 -11.62
N LYS A 459 3.53 -5.38 -12.84
CA LYS A 459 3.39 -6.73 -13.39
C LYS A 459 4.14 -7.77 -12.57
N GLN A 460 5.34 -7.44 -12.11
CA GLN A 460 6.16 -8.32 -11.26
C GLN A 460 5.46 -8.60 -9.93
N GLN A 461 4.91 -7.58 -9.25
CA GLN A 461 4.22 -7.73 -7.97
C GLN A 461 2.97 -8.62 -8.10
N LEU A 462 2.15 -8.40 -9.13
CA LEU A 462 0.98 -9.25 -9.39
C LEU A 462 1.38 -10.69 -9.70
N SER A 463 2.43 -10.90 -10.48
CA SER A 463 2.97 -12.22 -10.80
C SER A 463 3.54 -12.92 -9.56
N LEU A 464 4.14 -12.16 -8.65
CA LEU A 464 4.74 -12.65 -7.42
C LEU A 464 3.69 -13.29 -6.51
N MET A 465 2.58 -12.57 -6.23
CA MET A 465 1.49 -13.09 -5.41
C MET A 465 0.82 -14.35 -5.99
N LEU A 466 0.91 -14.55 -7.29
CA LEU A 466 0.42 -15.73 -7.99
C LEU A 466 1.50 -16.82 -8.16
N SER A 467 2.70 -16.62 -7.61
CA SER A 467 3.77 -17.63 -7.67
C SER A 467 3.59 -18.68 -6.59
N SER A 468 4.19 -19.86 -6.76
CA SER A 468 4.18 -20.93 -5.77
C SER A 468 4.83 -20.58 -4.43
N ARG A 469 5.52 -19.44 -4.35
CA ARG A 469 6.14 -18.92 -3.13
C ARG A 469 5.15 -18.09 -2.28
N TYR A 470 4.07 -17.58 -2.89
CA TYR A 470 3.07 -16.70 -2.26
C TYR A 470 1.64 -17.20 -2.40
N LEU A 471 1.34 -18.01 -3.40
CA LEU A 471 0.04 -18.65 -3.58
C LEU A 471 0.01 -19.99 -2.84
N HIS A 472 -0.88 -20.12 -1.86
CA HIS A 472 -1.03 -21.39 -1.14
C HIS A 472 -1.37 -22.55 -2.11
N PRO A 473 -0.89 -23.78 -1.88
CA PRO A 473 -1.15 -24.93 -2.77
C PRO A 473 -2.63 -25.22 -3.05
N ASN A 474 -3.54 -24.84 -2.14
CA ASN A 474 -5.00 -24.96 -2.37
C ASN A 474 -5.58 -23.89 -3.30
N GLY A 475 -4.77 -22.87 -3.72
CA GLY A 475 -5.18 -21.78 -4.59
C GLY A 475 -5.56 -20.49 -3.85
N GLN A 476 -5.47 -20.43 -2.53
CA GLN A 476 -5.71 -19.22 -1.76
C GLN A 476 -4.54 -18.23 -1.91
N ILE A 477 -4.82 -16.95 -2.15
CA ILE A 477 -3.89 -15.87 -1.89
C ILE A 477 -4.07 -15.50 -0.42
N PRO A 478 -3.03 -15.54 0.43
CA PRO A 478 -3.13 -15.10 1.82
C PRO A 478 -3.59 -13.64 1.90
N ALA A 479 -4.39 -13.30 2.91
CA ALA A 479 -4.87 -11.94 3.09
C ALA A 479 -3.72 -10.96 3.34
N TYR A 480 -2.84 -11.34 4.22
CA TYR A 480 -1.58 -10.68 4.54
C TYR A 480 -0.56 -11.76 4.96
N GLU A 481 0.63 -11.38 5.39
CA GLU A 481 1.71 -12.34 5.62
C GLU A 481 1.20 -13.61 6.34
N TRP A 482 1.30 -14.72 5.65
CA TRP A 482 1.01 -16.07 6.15
C TRP A 482 -0.31 -16.26 6.91
N ASN A 483 -1.29 -15.40 6.76
CA ASN A 483 -2.62 -15.60 7.34
C ASN A 483 -3.53 -16.30 6.32
N PHE A 484 -3.86 -17.56 6.58
CA PHE A 484 -4.80 -18.37 5.80
C PHE A 484 -6.19 -18.43 6.41
N GLY A 485 -6.40 -17.86 7.60
CA GLY A 485 -7.69 -17.77 8.25
C GLY A 485 -8.58 -16.68 7.65
N ASP A 486 -7.96 -15.57 7.27
CA ASP A 486 -8.63 -14.41 6.72
C ASP A 486 -8.64 -14.39 5.21
N VAL A 487 -9.58 -13.67 4.64
CA VAL A 487 -9.67 -13.42 3.20
C VAL A 487 -9.92 -11.95 2.94
N ASN A 488 -9.19 -11.41 1.96
CA ASN A 488 -9.39 -10.07 1.43
C ASN A 488 -10.23 -10.11 0.15
N PRO A 489 -10.80 -8.98 -0.26
CA PRO A 489 -11.50 -8.87 -1.54
C PRO A 489 -10.65 -9.38 -2.71
N PRO A 490 -11.18 -10.23 -3.60
CA PRO A 490 -10.42 -10.81 -4.71
C PRO A 490 -10.23 -9.82 -5.87
N VAL A 491 -9.58 -8.68 -5.61
CA VAL A 491 -9.36 -7.60 -6.58
C VAL A 491 -8.15 -7.83 -7.47
N HIS A 492 -7.37 -8.88 -7.22
CA HIS A 492 -6.13 -9.18 -7.95
C HIS A 492 -6.32 -9.31 -9.46
N ALA A 493 -7.42 -9.94 -9.89
CA ALA A 493 -7.74 -10.06 -11.31
C ALA A 493 -8.02 -8.69 -11.96
N TRP A 494 -8.73 -7.81 -11.25
CA TRP A 494 -8.99 -6.47 -11.73
C TRP A 494 -7.70 -5.66 -11.87
N ALA A 495 -6.83 -5.70 -10.85
CA ALA A 495 -5.52 -5.08 -10.93
C ALA A 495 -4.70 -5.63 -12.11
N THR A 496 -4.71 -6.96 -12.31
CA THR A 496 -4.03 -7.59 -13.46
C THR A 496 -4.54 -7.04 -14.80
N TYR A 497 -5.84 -6.92 -14.96
CA TYR A 497 -6.41 -6.44 -16.22
C TYR A 497 -6.14 -4.93 -16.42
N LEU A 498 -6.23 -4.11 -15.37
CA LEU A 498 -5.94 -2.68 -15.47
C LEU A 498 -4.45 -2.45 -15.77
N VAL A 499 -3.55 -3.13 -15.07
CA VAL A 499 -2.10 -3.04 -15.34
C VAL A 499 -1.77 -3.50 -16.76
N TYR A 500 -2.42 -4.56 -17.27
CA TYR A 500 -2.27 -4.99 -18.66
C TYR A 500 -2.67 -3.89 -19.65
N LEU A 501 -3.77 -3.20 -19.42
CA LEU A 501 -4.21 -2.11 -20.29
C LEU A 501 -3.26 -0.93 -20.25
N THR A 502 -2.82 -0.53 -19.05
CA THR A 502 -1.87 0.57 -18.87
C THR A 502 -0.50 0.25 -19.48
N ASP A 503 0.01 -0.96 -19.27
CA ASP A 503 1.26 -1.44 -19.88
C ASP A 503 1.18 -1.45 -21.41
N SER A 504 0.02 -1.82 -21.95
CA SER A 504 -0.23 -1.81 -23.41
C SER A 504 -0.17 -0.40 -24.00
N GLU A 505 -0.73 0.58 -23.29
CA GLU A 505 -0.63 1.99 -23.68
C GLU A 505 0.81 2.50 -23.55
N PHE A 506 1.49 2.16 -22.44
CA PHE A 506 2.87 2.55 -22.16
C PHE A 506 3.86 2.04 -23.22
N HIS A 507 3.76 0.79 -23.65
CA HIS A 507 4.65 0.15 -24.62
C HIS A 507 4.12 0.19 -26.06
N GLY A 508 2.90 0.65 -26.28
CA GLY A 508 2.25 0.67 -27.60
C GLY A 508 1.90 -0.70 -28.17
N GLN A 509 1.98 -1.76 -27.37
CA GLN A 509 1.62 -3.14 -27.74
C GLN A 509 1.20 -3.96 -26.50
N PRO A 510 0.17 -4.83 -26.63
CA PRO A 510 -0.32 -5.64 -25.54
C PRO A 510 0.60 -6.83 -25.22
N ASP A 511 0.87 -7.06 -23.93
CA ASP A 511 1.59 -8.25 -23.45
C ASP A 511 0.63 -9.42 -23.20
N HIS A 512 0.16 -10.04 -24.29
CA HIS A 512 -0.74 -11.21 -24.22
C HIS A 512 -0.09 -12.40 -23.50
N GLN A 513 1.24 -12.54 -23.54
CA GLN A 513 1.91 -13.65 -22.89
C GLN A 513 1.81 -13.53 -21.35
N TRP A 514 2.07 -12.37 -20.80
CA TRP A 514 1.92 -12.12 -19.37
C TRP A 514 0.45 -12.26 -18.93
N LEU A 515 -0.49 -11.71 -19.69
CA LEU A 515 -1.93 -11.84 -19.42
C LEU A 515 -2.37 -13.31 -19.40
N LYS A 516 -1.89 -14.13 -20.35
CA LYS A 516 -2.15 -15.57 -20.42
C LYS A 516 -1.60 -16.32 -19.21
N GLN A 517 -0.38 -16.04 -18.80
CA GLN A 517 0.23 -16.64 -17.62
C GLN A 517 -0.55 -16.27 -16.35
N SER A 518 -0.92 -15.02 -16.21
CA SER A 518 -1.72 -14.52 -15.08
C SER A 518 -3.10 -15.17 -15.05
N PHE A 519 -3.77 -15.28 -16.20
CA PHE A 519 -5.07 -15.93 -16.31
C PHE A 519 -5.08 -17.36 -15.76
N HIS A 520 -4.10 -18.17 -16.13
CA HIS A 520 -4.04 -19.57 -15.66
C HIS A 520 -3.89 -19.67 -14.15
N LYS A 521 -3.12 -18.79 -13.53
CA LYS A 521 -2.93 -18.75 -12.08
C LYS A 521 -4.17 -18.18 -11.38
N LEU A 522 -4.76 -17.11 -11.92
CA LEU A 522 -6.02 -16.56 -11.42
C LEU A 522 -7.16 -17.59 -11.48
N LEU A 523 -7.16 -18.48 -12.48
CA LEU A 523 -8.14 -19.56 -12.57
C LEU A 523 -8.05 -20.52 -11.36
N ILE A 524 -6.86 -20.78 -10.84
CA ILE A 524 -6.66 -21.61 -9.63
C ILE A 524 -7.28 -20.89 -8.44
N ASN A 525 -6.96 -19.60 -8.24
CA ASN A 525 -7.52 -18.80 -7.16
C ASN A 525 -9.05 -18.64 -7.28
N PHE A 526 -9.58 -18.42 -8.48
CA PHE A 526 -11.02 -18.38 -8.71
C PHE A 526 -11.70 -19.68 -8.33
N THR A 527 -11.08 -20.82 -8.62
CA THR A 527 -11.61 -22.14 -8.25
C THR A 527 -11.63 -22.33 -6.74
N TRP A 528 -10.60 -21.87 -6.01
CA TRP A 528 -10.60 -21.87 -4.57
C TRP A 528 -11.79 -21.07 -4.01
N TRP A 529 -12.04 -19.88 -4.52
CA TRP A 529 -13.17 -19.03 -4.12
C TRP A 529 -14.53 -19.70 -4.41
N VAL A 530 -14.71 -20.28 -5.58
CA VAL A 530 -15.98 -20.95 -5.96
C VAL A 530 -16.29 -22.12 -5.01
N ASN A 531 -15.28 -22.75 -4.44
CA ASN A 531 -15.44 -23.82 -3.46
C ASN A 531 -15.82 -23.31 -2.05
N ARG A 532 -15.77 -22.02 -1.80
CA ARG A 532 -16.21 -21.36 -0.54
C ARG A 532 -17.63 -20.80 -0.61
N LYS A 533 -18.41 -21.16 -1.61
CA LYS A 533 -19.83 -20.81 -1.66
C LYS A 533 -20.59 -21.50 -0.52
N ASP A 534 -21.81 -21.00 -0.27
CA ASP A 534 -22.70 -21.53 0.76
C ASP A 534 -22.93 -23.05 0.63
N ALA A 535 -23.25 -23.71 1.73
CA ALA A 535 -23.46 -25.17 1.78
C ALA A 535 -24.65 -25.65 0.92
N ASP A 536 -25.62 -24.77 0.66
CA ASP A 536 -26.82 -25.07 -0.13
C ASP A 536 -26.59 -24.90 -1.64
N GLY A 537 -25.43 -24.41 -2.06
CA GLY A 537 -25.06 -24.24 -3.46
C GLY A 537 -25.75 -23.10 -4.19
N ASN A 538 -26.24 -22.10 -3.45
CA ASN A 538 -26.97 -20.95 -4.01
C ASN A 538 -26.05 -19.93 -4.70
N SER A 539 -24.73 -20.14 -4.69
CA SER A 539 -23.72 -19.18 -5.20
C SER A 539 -23.69 -17.85 -4.43
N VAL A 540 -23.94 -17.91 -3.14
CA VAL A 540 -23.69 -16.85 -2.16
C VAL A 540 -22.37 -17.16 -1.49
N PHE A 541 -21.62 -16.17 -1.09
CA PHE A 541 -20.28 -16.35 -0.57
C PHE A 541 -20.17 -15.86 0.87
N GLN A 542 -19.46 -16.63 1.67
CA GLN A 542 -19.07 -16.33 3.03
C GLN A 542 -17.56 -16.10 2.98
N GLY A 543 -17.15 -14.87 2.75
CA GLY A 543 -15.73 -14.51 2.64
C GLY A 543 -15.02 -14.49 3.98
N GLY A 544 -15.74 -14.24 5.05
CA GLY A 544 -15.17 -13.95 6.36
C GLY A 544 -14.81 -12.46 6.47
N PHE A 545 -13.58 -12.14 6.79
CA PHE A 545 -13.11 -10.78 7.06
C PHE A 545 -13.34 -9.77 5.90
N LEU A 546 -12.82 -10.06 4.70
CA LEU A 546 -12.92 -9.23 3.49
C LEU A 546 -12.42 -7.77 3.65
N GLY A 547 -11.48 -7.52 4.56
CA GLY A 547 -10.78 -6.24 4.68
C GLY A 547 -11.60 -5.04 5.18
N LEU A 548 -12.79 -5.27 5.74
CA LEU A 548 -13.67 -4.20 6.27
C LEU A 548 -13.86 -4.39 7.78
N ASP A 549 -12.83 -4.12 8.55
CA ASP A 549 -12.64 -4.53 9.95
C ASP A 549 -13.91 -4.47 10.81
N ASN A 550 -14.27 -3.32 11.31
CA ASN A 550 -15.39 -3.14 12.23
C ASN A 550 -16.74 -2.78 11.57
N ILE A 551 -16.89 -2.95 10.24
CA ILE A 551 -18.06 -2.47 9.49
C ILE A 551 -19.36 -3.17 9.89
N GLY A 552 -19.28 -4.42 10.30
CA GLY A 552 -20.43 -5.24 10.70
C GLY A 552 -20.80 -5.11 12.18
N ILE A 553 -21.82 -5.91 12.59
CA ILE A 553 -22.22 -6.03 14.00
C ILE A 553 -21.41 -7.10 14.74
N PHE A 554 -20.73 -8.00 14.02
CA PHE A 554 -19.88 -9.08 14.54
C PHE A 554 -18.53 -9.01 13.86
N ASP A 555 -17.54 -9.64 14.48
CA ASP A 555 -16.33 -10.05 13.77
C ASP A 555 -16.73 -11.02 12.64
N ARG A 556 -16.40 -10.65 11.41
CA ARG A 556 -16.82 -11.39 10.21
C ARG A 556 -15.95 -12.64 9.96
N THR A 557 -14.82 -12.78 10.63
CA THR A 557 -13.94 -13.98 10.58
C THR A 557 -14.50 -15.14 11.38
N GLU A 558 -15.22 -14.84 12.45
CA GLU A 558 -15.76 -15.83 13.35
C GLU A 558 -17.18 -16.25 12.94
N SER A 559 -17.50 -17.52 13.14
CA SER A 559 -18.90 -17.96 13.07
C SER A 559 -19.66 -17.24 14.19
N PRO A 560 -20.82 -16.60 13.89
CA PRO A 560 -21.57 -15.93 14.93
C PRO A 560 -21.78 -16.86 16.13
N GLU A 561 -21.50 -16.39 17.35
CA GLU A 561 -21.69 -17.15 18.60
C GLU A 561 -23.09 -17.78 18.73
N MET A 562 -24.02 -17.33 17.90
CA MET A 562 -25.39 -17.78 17.78
C MET A 562 -25.59 -19.08 17.02
N GLY A 563 -24.53 -19.74 16.53
CA GLY A 563 -24.66 -20.97 15.74
C GLY A 563 -25.31 -20.76 14.37
N GLY A 564 -25.16 -19.59 13.79
CA GLY A 564 -25.63 -19.25 12.44
C GLY A 564 -24.47 -19.09 11.45
N ARG A 565 -24.80 -18.70 10.22
CA ARG A 565 -23.83 -18.32 9.20
C ARG A 565 -24.19 -16.96 8.61
N LEU A 566 -23.18 -16.15 8.30
CA LEU A 566 -23.34 -14.85 7.68
C LEU A 566 -23.14 -14.95 6.17
N GLU A 567 -24.20 -14.72 5.38
CA GLU A 567 -24.11 -14.55 3.93
C GLU A 567 -23.81 -13.10 3.63
N GLN A 568 -22.65 -12.85 3.02
CA GLN A 568 -22.10 -11.52 2.88
C GLN A 568 -22.44 -10.91 1.52
N ALA A 569 -23.03 -9.72 1.51
CA ALA A 569 -23.40 -9.00 0.30
C ALA A 569 -22.16 -8.52 -0.47
N ASP A 570 -21.14 -8.02 0.23
CA ASP A 570 -19.87 -7.64 -0.39
C ASP A 570 -19.08 -8.86 -0.87
N GLY A 571 -18.95 -9.92 -0.09
CA GLY A 571 -18.25 -11.13 -0.50
C GLY A 571 -18.86 -11.75 -1.76
N THR A 572 -20.18 -11.73 -1.84
CA THR A 572 -20.90 -12.20 -3.04
C THR A 572 -20.70 -11.25 -4.23
N ALA A 573 -20.75 -9.93 -4.00
CA ALA A 573 -20.52 -8.92 -5.03
C ALA A 573 -19.08 -8.95 -5.56
N TRP A 574 -18.08 -9.11 -4.67
CA TRP A 574 -16.70 -9.27 -5.08
C TRP A 574 -16.47 -10.48 -5.96
N MET A 575 -17.18 -11.58 -5.69
CA MET A 575 -17.12 -12.75 -6.57
C MET A 575 -17.82 -12.55 -7.91
N ALA A 576 -18.91 -11.77 -7.97
CA ALA A 576 -19.49 -11.34 -9.23
C ALA A 576 -18.50 -10.48 -10.03
N PHE A 577 -17.84 -9.54 -9.37
CA PHE A 577 -16.82 -8.68 -9.97
C PHE A 577 -15.60 -9.48 -10.45
N TYR A 578 -15.15 -10.47 -9.67
CA TYR A 578 -14.07 -11.37 -10.08
C TYR A 578 -14.46 -12.17 -11.35
N ALA A 579 -15.66 -12.78 -11.35
CA ALA A 579 -16.15 -13.52 -12.51
C ALA A 579 -16.22 -12.62 -13.76
N GLN A 580 -16.72 -11.40 -13.61
CA GLN A 580 -16.81 -10.40 -14.68
C GLN A 580 -15.41 -10.01 -15.19
N THR A 581 -14.44 -9.81 -14.31
CA THR A 581 -13.07 -9.48 -14.73
C THR A 581 -12.42 -10.64 -15.49
N MET A 582 -12.67 -11.88 -15.05
CA MET A 582 -12.19 -13.06 -15.77
C MET A 582 -12.85 -13.19 -17.15
N VAL A 583 -14.09 -12.68 -17.34
CA VAL A 583 -14.70 -12.55 -18.69
C VAL A 583 -13.88 -11.59 -19.54
N ASN A 584 -13.47 -10.43 -18.99
CA ASN A 584 -12.67 -9.45 -19.75
C ASN A 584 -11.37 -10.06 -20.26
N ILE A 585 -10.64 -10.71 -19.35
CA ILE A 585 -9.36 -11.34 -19.69
C ILE A 585 -9.56 -12.47 -20.69
N ALA A 586 -10.60 -13.31 -20.52
CA ALA A 586 -10.88 -14.42 -21.42
C ALA A 586 -11.29 -13.93 -22.84
N VAL A 587 -12.09 -12.87 -22.94
CA VAL A 587 -12.47 -12.24 -24.21
C VAL A 587 -11.24 -11.69 -24.93
N GLU A 588 -10.38 -10.98 -24.19
CA GLU A 588 -9.15 -10.41 -24.76
C GLU A 588 -8.24 -11.51 -25.31
N LEU A 589 -8.01 -12.56 -24.55
CA LEU A 589 -7.21 -13.70 -24.98
C LEU A 589 -7.86 -14.49 -26.13
N ALA A 590 -9.18 -14.60 -26.14
CA ALA A 590 -9.93 -15.31 -27.19
C ALA A 590 -9.87 -14.63 -28.56
N ARG A 591 -9.47 -13.36 -28.64
CA ARG A 591 -9.21 -12.67 -29.92
C ARG A 591 -8.03 -13.30 -30.69
N SER A 592 -7.09 -13.90 -29.98
CA SER A 592 -5.90 -14.53 -30.54
C SER A 592 -5.82 -16.04 -30.38
N ASP A 593 -6.61 -16.64 -29.46
CA ASP A 593 -6.58 -18.07 -29.14
C ASP A 593 -8.00 -18.57 -28.78
N GLU A 594 -8.62 -19.31 -29.69
CA GLU A 594 -10.00 -19.80 -29.55
C GLU A 594 -10.25 -20.66 -28.31
N THR A 595 -9.21 -21.22 -27.70
CA THR A 595 -9.31 -22.00 -26.46
C THR A 595 -9.99 -21.21 -25.33
N TYR A 596 -9.84 -19.89 -25.32
CA TYR A 596 -10.39 -19.01 -24.26
C TYR A 596 -11.90 -18.72 -24.44
N ARG A 597 -12.52 -19.06 -25.54
CA ARG A 597 -13.97 -18.91 -25.75
C ARG A 597 -14.78 -19.72 -24.73
N GLU A 598 -14.37 -20.95 -24.46
CA GLU A 598 -15.04 -21.81 -23.49
C GLU A 598 -14.95 -21.20 -22.07
N TYR A 599 -13.83 -20.59 -21.71
CA TYR A 599 -13.65 -19.88 -20.43
C TYR A 599 -14.54 -18.63 -20.34
N THR A 600 -14.69 -17.87 -21.40
CA THR A 600 -15.65 -16.76 -21.48
C THR A 600 -17.06 -17.24 -21.11
N ALA A 601 -17.51 -18.30 -21.73
CA ALA A 601 -18.80 -18.94 -21.44
C ALA A 601 -18.92 -19.39 -19.98
N LYS A 602 -17.87 -20.00 -19.45
CA LYS A 602 -17.82 -20.46 -18.04
C LYS A 602 -18.02 -19.29 -17.07
N PHE A 603 -17.26 -18.21 -17.22
CA PHE A 603 -17.30 -17.08 -16.27
C PHE A 603 -18.60 -16.28 -16.39
N ILE A 604 -19.18 -16.13 -17.58
CA ILE A 604 -20.52 -15.54 -17.75
C ILE A 604 -21.55 -16.36 -16.96
N ARG A 605 -21.52 -17.68 -17.02
CA ARG A 605 -22.45 -18.53 -16.25
C ARG A 605 -22.26 -18.35 -14.73
N HIS A 606 -21.02 -18.26 -14.25
CA HIS A 606 -20.76 -17.98 -12.84
C HIS A 606 -21.31 -16.62 -12.43
N TYR A 607 -21.01 -15.57 -13.21
CA TYR A 607 -21.50 -14.23 -12.94
C TYR A 607 -23.04 -14.19 -12.85
N LEU A 608 -23.74 -14.76 -13.86
CA LEU A 608 -25.20 -14.72 -13.90
C LEU A 608 -25.84 -15.46 -12.70
N ARG A 609 -25.25 -16.56 -12.26
CA ARG A 609 -25.73 -17.28 -11.07
C ARG A 609 -25.53 -16.46 -9.81
N ILE A 610 -24.38 -15.82 -9.65
CA ILE A 610 -24.09 -14.99 -8.49
C ILE A 610 -25.03 -13.76 -8.48
N ALA A 611 -25.14 -13.04 -9.60
CA ALA A 611 -26.02 -11.89 -9.71
C ALA A 611 -27.50 -12.25 -9.42
N HIS A 612 -27.96 -13.41 -9.92
CA HIS A 612 -29.28 -13.91 -9.62
C HIS A 612 -29.49 -14.16 -8.12
N SER A 613 -28.51 -14.77 -7.44
CA SER A 613 -28.61 -15.07 -6.02
C SER A 613 -28.66 -13.81 -5.14
N MET A 614 -27.98 -12.74 -5.55
CA MET A 614 -28.00 -11.45 -4.83
C MET A 614 -29.36 -10.77 -4.84
N VAL A 615 -30.08 -10.82 -5.98
CA VAL A 615 -31.33 -10.06 -6.21
C VAL A 615 -32.58 -10.91 -6.35
N ASN A 616 -32.54 -12.18 -5.91
CA ASN A 616 -33.66 -13.08 -6.07
C ASN A 616 -34.90 -12.60 -5.28
N ARG A 617 -35.87 -11.99 -5.99
CA ARG A 617 -37.08 -11.40 -5.40
C ARG A 617 -38.07 -12.42 -4.83
N ASN A 618 -37.95 -13.67 -5.20
CA ASN A 618 -38.89 -14.72 -4.76
C ASN A 618 -38.49 -15.40 -3.44
N ALA A 619 -37.31 -15.08 -2.91
CA ALA A 619 -36.83 -15.59 -1.62
C ALA A 619 -36.95 -14.50 -0.55
N SER A 620 -37.57 -14.82 0.58
CA SER A 620 -37.57 -13.99 1.79
C SER A 620 -36.16 -13.73 2.34
N GLU A 621 -35.16 -14.25 1.68
CA GLU A 621 -33.76 -14.42 2.10
C GLU A 621 -32.77 -13.74 1.16
N SER A 622 -33.22 -12.95 0.16
CA SER A 622 -32.30 -12.28 -0.74
C SER A 622 -31.54 -11.16 -0.04
N MET A 623 -30.33 -10.85 -0.50
CA MET A 623 -29.53 -9.72 0.01
C MET A 623 -30.19 -8.37 -0.32
N TRP A 624 -30.95 -8.30 -1.41
CA TRP A 624 -31.69 -7.12 -1.80
C TRP A 624 -32.93 -6.91 -0.92
N ASP A 625 -33.06 -5.74 -0.33
CA ASP A 625 -34.25 -5.30 0.37
C ASP A 625 -35.11 -4.44 -0.56
N GLU A 626 -36.29 -4.99 -0.95
CA GLU A 626 -37.19 -4.32 -1.91
C GLU A 626 -37.81 -3.04 -1.38
N GLU A 627 -38.03 -2.97 -0.07
CA GLU A 627 -38.61 -1.76 0.56
C GLU A 627 -37.59 -0.62 0.59
N GLU A 628 -36.38 -0.90 1.05
CA GLU A 628 -35.32 0.11 1.20
C GLU A 628 -34.54 0.37 -0.10
N GLY A 629 -34.58 -0.56 -1.09
CA GLY A 629 -33.82 -0.42 -2.33
C GLY A 629 -32.31 -0.49 -2.14
N PHE A 630 -31.87 -1.40 -1.27
CA PHE A 630 -30.48 -1.52 -0.89
C PHE A 630 -30.09 -2.97 -0.58
N PHE A 631 -28.77 -3.29 -0.62
CA PHE A 631 -28.27 -4.61 -0.27
C PHE A 631 -27.80 -4.67 1.18
N TYR A 632 -27.99 -5.85 1.81
CA TYR A 632 -27.60 -6.15 3.16
C TYR A 632 -27.07 -7.56 3.31
N ASP A 633 -26.20 -7.78 4.29
CA ASP A 633 -25.84 -9.10 4.76
C ASP A 633 -27.05 -9.86 5.33
N VAL A 634 -27.05 -11.17 5.20
CA VAL A 634 -28.12 -12.04 5.70
C VAL A 634 -27.56 -13.02 6.72
N LEU A 635 -28.05 -12.92 7.96
CA LEU A 635 -27.75 -13.90 9.00
C LEU A 635 -28.73 -15.08 8.89
N ARG A 636 -28.23 -16.26 8.55
CA ARG A 636 -28.99 -17.51 8.60
C ARG A 636 -28.78 -18.19 9.93
N LYS A 637 -29.85 -18.42 10.66
CA LYS A 637 -29.82 -19.08 11.95
C LYS A 637 -29.90 -20.61 11.80
N SER A 638 -29.49 -21.33 12.84
CA SER A 638 -29.54 -22.80 12.86
C SER A 638 -30.95 -23.41 12.80
N ASP A 639 -31.98 -22.61 13.14
CA ASP A 639 -33.37 -22.98 13.01
C ASP A 639 -33.96 -22.84 11.59
N GLY A 640 -33.14 -22.40 10.62
CA GLY A 640 -33.51 -22.17 9.25
C GLY A 640 -34.13 -20.78 8.99
N SER A 641 -34.33 -19.98 10.01
CA SER A 641 -34.76 -18.59 9.83
C SER A 641 -33.62 -17.70 9.38
N SER A 642 -33.94 -16.61 8.67
CA SER A 642 -32.97 -15.62 8.22
C SER A 642 -33.37 -14.21 8.62
N THR A 643 -32.37 -13.37 8.81
CA THR A 643 -32.54 -11.96 9.17
C THR A 643 -31.57 -11.10 8.37
N ARG A 644 -32.06 -10.11 7.64
CA ARG A 644 -31.20 -9.09 7.04
C ARG A 644 -30.65 -8.18 8.13
N LEU A 645 -29.34 -7.98 8.10
CA LEU A 645 -28.65 -7.07 8.99
C LEU A 645 -28.60 -5.69 8.32
N LYS A 646 -29.60 -4.85 8.63
CA LYS A 646 -29.81 -3.58 7.93
C LYS A 646 -28.82 -2.46 8.35
N VAL A 647 -27.54 -2.82 8.41
CA VAL A 647 -26.44 -1.84 8.52
C VAL A 647 -26.22 -1.23 7.14
N ARG A 648 -26.59 0.04 7.01
CA ARG A 648 -26.46 0.77 5.74
C ARG A 648 -25.01 1.23 5.56
N SER A 649 -24.22 0.40 4.90
CA SER A 649 -22.76 0.53 4.74
C SER A 649 -22.30 0.28 3.31
N MET A 650 -21.01 0.49 3.06
CA MET A 650 -20.35 0.20 1.77
C MET A 650 -20.57 -1.25 1.33
N VAL A 651 -20.77 -2.19 2.26
CA VAL A 651 -21.12 -3.59 1.93
C VAL A 651 -22.26 -3.64 0.91
N GLY A 652 -23.27 -2.81 1.08
CA GLY A 652 -24.42 -2.72 0.15
C GLY A 652 -24.16 -1.88 -1.11
N LEU A 653 -23.04 -1.20 -1.22
CA LEU A 653 -22.61 -0.45 -2.42
C LEU A 653 -21.70 -1.26 -3.34
N ILE A 654 -20.97 -2.24 -2.82
CA ILE A 654 -20.06 -3.10 -3.61
C ILE A 654 -20.75 -3.77 -4.81
N PRO A 655 -22.04 -4.17 -4.76
CA PRO A 655 -22.74 -4.68 -5.94
C PRO A 655 -22.71 -3.77 -7.19
N LEU A 656 -22.55 -2.46 -7.02
CA LEU A 656 -22.32 -1.52 -8.14
C LEU A 656 -21.06 -1.86 -8.92
N CYS A 657 -20.05 -2.44 -8.27
CA CYS A 657 -18.75 -2.72 -8.91
C CYS A 657 -18.82 -3.90 -9.90
N ALA A 658 -19.80 -4.77 -9.75
CA ALA A 658 -19.99 -5.94 -10.61
C ALA A 658 -20.71 -5.56 -11.94
N VAL A 659 -20.10 -4.65 -12.71
CA VAL A 659 -20.62 -4.18 -14.00
C VAL A 659 -19.60 -4.38 -15.12
N HIS A 660 -20.07 -4.83 -16.27
CA HIS A 660 -19.29 -5.03 -17.49
C HIS A 660 -20.08 -4.59 -18.72
N VAL A 661 -19.41 -3.96 -19.66
CA VAL A 661 -20.00 -3.52 -20.93
C VAL A 661 -19.27 -4.16 -22.10
N PHE A 662 -19.99 -4.90 -22.90
CA PHE A 662 -19.48 -5.50 -24.13
C PHE A 662 -19.63 -4.51 -25.27
N GLU A 663 -18.56 -4.35 -26.06
CA GLU A 663 -18.66 -3.71 -27.37
C GLU A 663 -19.49 -4.57 -28.33
N ARG A 664 -20.08 -3.93 -29.29
CA ARG A 664 -20.93 -4.61 -30.30
C ARG A 664 -20.17 -5.73 -31.01
N ASP A 665 -18.94 -5.50 -31.43
CA ASP A 665 -18.12 -6.47 -32.18
C ASP A 665 -17.82 -7.72 -31.33
N VAL A 666 -17.67 -7.59 -30.00
CA VAL A 666 -17.47 -8.74 -29.12
C VAL A 666 -18.66 -9.67 -29.13
N VAL A 667 -19.89 -9.14 -29.05
CA VAL A 667 -21.09 -9.98 -29.08
C VAL A 667 -21.29 -10.62 -30.45
N GLU A 668 -20.89 -9.94 -31.51
CA GLU A 668 -20.94 -10.48 -32.89
C GLU A 668 -19.87 -11.57 -33.12
N GLN A 669 -18.68 -11.43 -32.52
CA GLN A 669 -17.59 -12.41 -32.63
C GLN A 669 -17.79 -13.64 -31.73
N PHE A 670 -18.53 -13.50 -30.63
CA PHE A 670 -18.78 -14.55 -29.63
C PHE A 670 -20.28 -14.87 -29.50
N PRO A 671 -20.91 -15.50 -30.52
CA PRO A 671 -22.35 -15.79 -30.52
C PRO A 671 -22.77 -16.69 -29.34
N GLU A 672 -21.88 -17.50 -28.79
CA GLU A 672 -22.09 -18.29 -27.59
C GLU A 672 -22.52 -17.45 -26.37
N ILE A 673 -22.17 -16.18 -26.32
CA ILE A 673 -22.66 -15.25 -25.28
C ILE A 673 -24.19 -15.14 -25.40
N GLY A 674 -24.70 -14.91 -26.60
CA GLY A 674 -26.13 -14.86 -26.85
C GLY A 674 -26.85 -16.18 -26.51
N ASP A 675 -26.25 -17.31 -26.87
CA ASP A 675 -26.82 -18.65 -26.63
C ASP A 675 -26.91 -18.95 -25.12
N ILE A 676 -25.87 -18.60 -24.32
CA ILE A 676 -25.89 -18.78 -22.87
C ILE A 676 -27.02 -17.98 -22.25
N LEU A 677 -27.18 -16.76 -22.67
CA LEU A 677 -28.21 -15.85 -22.16
C LEU A 677 -29.60 -16.32 -22.47
N GLN A 678 -29.80 -16.82 -23.70
CA GLN A 678 -31.05 -17.41 -24.12
C GLN A 678 -31.37 -18.68 -23.32
N HIS A 679 -30.38 -19.57 -23.15
CA HIS A 679 -30.55 -20.81 -22.39
C HIS A 679 -30.91 -20.55 -20.92
N MET A 680 -30.24 -19.62 -20.26
CA MET A 680 -30.56 -19.27 -18.88
C MET A 680 -31.97 -18.69 -18.74
N ARG A 681 -32.41 -17.88 -19.70
CA ARG A 681 -33.76 -17.35 -19.73
C ARG A 681 -34.82 -18.46 -19.85
N ASP A 682 -34.55 -19.42 -20.70
CA ASP A 682 -35.49 -20.53 -20.94
C ASP A 682 -35.57 -21.46 -19.71
N GLN A 683 -34.46 -21.60 -18.96
CA GLN A 683 -34.43 -22.37 -17.70
C GLN A 683 -35.12 -21.68 -16.53
N TYR A 684 -35.12 -20.35 -16.48
CA TYR A 684 -35.64 -19.57 -15.36
C TYR A 684 -36.72 -18.55 -15.81
N PRO A 685 -37.82 -19.00 -16.41
CA PRO A 685 -38.89 -18.10 -16.87
C PRO A 685 -39.56 -17.41 -15.68
N GLY A 686 -39.60 -16.10 -15.70
CA GLY A 686 -40.18 -15.27 -14.60
C GLY A 686 -39.18 -14.64 -13.63
N GLN A 687 -37.89 -14.95 -13.74
CA GLN A 687 -36.85 -14.39 -12.87
C GLN A 687 -36.06 -13.27 -13.54
N HIS A 688 -36.52 -12.77 -14.70
CA HIS A 688 -35.79 -11.86 -15.59
C HIS A 688 -35.83 -10.39 -15.20
N SER A 689 -36.60 -10.04 -14.17
CA SER A 689 -36.74 -8.64 -13.75
C SER A 689 -35.75 -8.23 -12.63
N SER A 690 -34.86 -9.15 -12.23
CA SER A 690 -34.02 -8.94 -11.04
C SER A 690 -32.64 -8.38 -11.36
N PHE A 691 -32.14 -8.54 -12.59
CA PHE A 691 -30.86 -8.01 -13.04
C PHE A 691 -30.97 -7.50 -14.47
N HIS A 692 -29.99 -6.74 -14.93
CA HIS A 692 -30.02 -6.11 -16.24
C HIS A 692 -30.16 -7.13 -17.39
N ASP A 693 -31.12 -6.91 -18.28
CA ASP A 693 -31.24 -7.74 -19.46
C ASP A 693 -30.18 -7.37 -20.51
N ILE A 694 -29.12 -8.18 -20.58
CA ILE A 694 -27.96 -7.97 -21.45
C ILE A 694 -28.33 -7.83 -22.95
N ARG A 695 -29.55 -8.25 -23.38
CA ARG A 695 -30.02 -8.06 -24.78
C ARG A 695 -30.42 -6.61 -25.08
N LEU A 696 -30.68 -5.83 -24.06
CA LEU A 696 -30.95 -4.42 -24.24
C LEU A 696 -29.65 -3.75 -24.73
N LYS A 697 -29.84 -2.88 -25.69
CA LYS A 697 -28.74 -2.13 -26.30
C LYS A 697 -28.69 -0.73 -25.72
N GLY A 698 -27.56 -0.38 -25.19
CA GLY A 698 -27.26 0.97 -24.75
C GLY A 698 -26.60 1.82 -25.84
N TYR A 699 -25.86 2.81 -25.44
CA TYR A 699 -25.12 3.70 -26.32
C TYR A 699 -24.24 2.91 -27.28
N ALA A 700 -24.17 3.33 -28.54
CA ALA A 700 -23.42 2.68 -29.62
C ALA A 700 -23.74 1.17 -29.83
N ASN A 701 -24.94 0.72 -29.48
CA ASN A 701 -25.37 -0.70 -29.49
C ASN A 701 -24.53 -1.60 -28.56
N ARG A 702 -23.96 -1.08 -27.52
CA ARG A 702 -23.26 -1.84 -26.47
C ARG A 702 -24.23 -2.68 -25.64
N HIS A 703 -23.74 -3.76 -25.10
CA HIS A 703 -24.48 -4.65 -24.21
C HIS A 703 -23.88 -4.58 -22.81
N MET A 704 -24.69 -4.70 -21.77
CA MET A 704 -24.24 -4.60 -20.39
C MET A 704 -24.60 -5.83 -19.59
N MET A 705 -23.67 -6.27 -18.76
CA MET A 705 -23.85 -7.27 -17.72
C MET A 705 -23.74 -6.57 -16.36
N SER A 706 -24.83 -6.52 -15.61
CA SER A 706 -24.92 -5.85 -14.32
C SER A 706 -25.86 -6.61 -13.39
N ALA A 707 -25.50 -6.67 -12.09
CA ALA A 707 -26.36 -7.21 -11.05
C ALA A 707 -27.61 -6.34 -10.78
N LEU A 708 -27.59 -5.08 -11.26
CA LEU A 708 -28.66 -4.11 -11.08
C LEU A 708 -29.29 -3.78 -12.42
N ASP A 709 -30.62 -3.86 -12.49
CA ASP A 709 -31.38 -3.23 -13.58
C ASP A 709 -31.37 -1.69 -13.40
N GLU A 710 -31.90 -0.96 -14.38
CA GLU A 710 -31.93 0.51 -14.32
C GLU A 710 -32.70 1.03 -13.09
N THR A 711 -33.80 0.40 -12.73
CA THR A 711 -34.64 0.83 -11.61
C THR A 711 -33.89 0.69 -10.29
N ASN A 712 -33.25 -0.44 -10.05
CA ASN A 712 -32.50 -0.71 -8.84
C ASN A 712 -31.20 0.11 -8.80
N LEU A 713 -30.55 0.33 -9.95
CA LEU A 713 -29.41 1.24 -10.04
C LEU A 713 -29.76 2.65 -9.58
N ARG A 714 -30.90 3.20 -10.06
CA ARG A 714 -31.37 4.52 -9.63
C ARG A 714 -31.65 4.59 -8.13
N ARG A 715 -32.21 3.54 -7.54
CA ARG A 715 -32.50 3.48 -6.09
C ARG A 715 -31.21 3.49 -5.27
N VAL A 716 -30.23 2.67 -5.63
CA VAL A 716 -28.93 2.64 -4.94
C VAL A 716 -28.21 3.98 -5.10
N LEU A 717 -28.21 4.57 -6.31
CA LEU A 717 -27.57 5.86 -6.57
C LEU A 717 -28.25 6.98 -5.76
N THR A 718 -29.56 6.98 -5.65
CA THR A 718 -30.28 7.98 -4.83
C THR A 718 -29.81 7.97 -3.38
N ILE A 719 -29.59 6.80 -2.80
CA ILE A 719 -29.08 6.63 -1.44
C ILE A 719 -27.60 7.00 -1.35
N MET A 720 -26.78 6.51 -2.28
CA MET A 720 -25.34 6.76 -2.27
C MET A 720 -25.00 8.25 -2.42
N LEU A 721 -25.80 8.98 -3.18
CA LEU A 721 -25.57 10.39 -3.52
C LEU A 721 -26.31 11.37 -2.60
N ASP A 722 -26.91 10.87 -1.51
CA ASP A 722 -27.58 11.69 -0.51
C ASP A 722 -26.56 12.14 0.58
N PRO A 723 -26.45 13.46 0.82
CA PRO A 723 -25.59 14.00 1.87
C PRO A 723 -25.93 13.53 3.31
N ASP A 724 -27.20 13.23 3.57
CA ASP A 724 -27.65 12.67 4.86
C ASP A 724 -27.38 11.16 4.98
N GLU A 725 -26.93 10.53 3.91
CA GLU A 725 -26.54 9.12 3.85
C GLU A 725 -25.01 8.98 3.60
N PHE A 726 -24.59 8.71 2.38
CA PHE A 726 -23.19 8.38 2.09
C PHE A 726 -22.37 9.53 1.52
N LEU A 727 -22.97 10.51 0.85
CA LEU A 727 -22.22 11.55 0.16
C LEU A 727 -21.62 12.56 1.15
N SER A 728 -20.30 12.63 1.19
CA SER A 728 -19.52 13.66 1.91
C SER A 728 -18.90 14.66 0.93
N ASP A 729 -18.47 15.80 1.41
CA ASP A 729 -17.65 16.74 0.61
C ASP A 729 -16.28 16.16 0.22
N HIS A 730 -15.88 15.03 0.83
CA HIS A 730 -14.61 14.38 0.65
C HIS A 730 -14.69 13.00 -0.02
N GLY A 731 -15.88 12.53 -0.42
CA GLY A 731 -16.10 11.24 -1.08
C GLY A 731 -17.34 10.50 -0.54
N ILE A 732 -17.35 9.17 -0.70
CA ILE A 732 -18.42 8.29 -0.20
C ILE A 732 -17.99 7.70 1.14
N ARG A 733 -18.81 7.88 2.18
CA ARG A 733 -18.60 7.35 3.53
C ARG A 733 -18.71 5.83 3.56
N SER A 734 -17.97 5.19 4.44
CA SER A 734 -18.00 3.73 4.60
C SER A 734 -19.31 3.23 5.25
N ILE A 735 -19.96 4.04 6.07
CA ILE A 735 -21.30 3.80 6.60
C ILE A 735 -22.15 5.05 6.44
N SER A 736 -23.47 4.86 6.30
CA SER A 736 -24.40 5.99 6.17
C SER A 736 -24.42 6.88 7.42
N LYS A 737 -24.37 8.19 7.21
CA LYS A 737 -24.54 9.21 8.27
C LYS A 737 -25.89 9.12 8.98
N ARG A 738 -26.88 8.48 8.39
CA ARG A 738 -28.15 8.17 9.03
C ARG A 738 -27.96 7.49 10.39
N HIS A 739 -26.95 6.61 10.51
CA HIS A 739 -26.65 5.88 11.75
C HIS A 739 -26.07 6.75 12.88
N GLU A 740 -25.85 8.04 12.66
CA GLU A 740 -25.60 9.02 13.72
C GLU A 740 -26.85 9.26 14.56
N ARG A 741 -28.02 9.36 13.90
CA ARG A 741 -29.32 9.65 14.54
C ARG A 741 -30.11 8.39 14.89
N ASP A 742 -29.94 7.35 14.08
CA ASP A 742 -30.65 6.08 14.19
C ASP A 742 -29.64 4.91 14.09
N PRO A 743 -28.86 4.62 15.16
CA PRO A 743 -27.93 3.52 15.20
C PRO A 743 -28.63 2.19 14.96
N TYR A 744 -28.03 1.33 14.15
CA TYR A 744 -28.56 -0.01 13.95
C TYR A 744 -28.36 -0.86 15.20
N ARG A 745 -29.46 -1.49 15.69
CA ARG A 745 -29.47 -2.32 16.89
C ARG A 745 -29.93 -3.73 16.56
N PHE A 746 -29.16 -4.71 17.01
CA PHE A 746 -29.51 -6.11 16.91
C PHE A 746 -29.44 -6.76 18.28
N VAL A 747 -30.54 -7.41 18.72
CA VAL A 747 -30.62 -8.05 20.02
C VAL A 747 -30.64 -9.56 19.83
N HIS A 748 -29.72 -10.27 20.47
CA HIS A 748 -29.68 -11.72 20.54
C HIS A 748 -29.30 -12.18 21.95
N ASN A 749 -30.06 -13.13 22.52
CA ASN A 749 -29.79 -13.69 23.85
C ASN A 749 -29.61 -12.64 24.98
N GLN A 750 -30.39 -11.56 24.94
CA GLN A 750 -30.29 -10.41 25.86
C GLN A 750 -28.99 -9.56 25.67
N GLN A 751 -28.12 -9.90 24.73
CA GLN A 751 -27.02 -9.05 24.35
C GLN A 751 -27.44 -8.13 23.21
N GLU A 752 -27.17 -6.85 23.36
CA GLU A 752 -27.40 -5.83 22.32
C GLU A 752 -26.08 -5.56 21.58
N TYR A 753 -26.16 -5.59 20.25
CA TYR A 753 -25.09 -5.19 19.34
C TYR A 753 -25.51 -3.90 18.67
N VAL A 754 -24.61 -2.91 18.63
CA VAL A 754 -24.91 -1.59 18.08
C VAL A 754 -23.87 -1.22 17.03
N VAL A 755 -24.32 -0.71 15.91
CA VAL A 755 -23.49 -0.06 14.89
C VAL A 755 -23.97 1.36 14.70
N GLN A 756 -23.07 2.32 14.91
CA GLN A 756 -23.34 3.74 14.77
C GLN A 756 -22.35 4.42 13.82
N TYR A 757 -22.70 5.60 13.34
CA TYR A 757 -21.80 6.41 12.53
C TYR A 757 -20.70 7.00 13.40
N LEU A 758 -19.44 6.76 13.01
CA LEU A 758 -18.23 7.22 13.66
C LEU A 758 -17.30 7.79 12.57
N PRO A 759 -17.32 9.10 12.33
CA PRO A 759 -16.60 9.68 11.18
C PRO A 759 -15.08 9.72 11.32
N ALA A 760 -14.54 9.44 12.51
CA ALA A 760 -13.12 9.46 12.83
C ALA A 760 -12.63 8.04 13.22
N GLU A 761 -12.03 7.91 14.38
CA GLU A 761 -11.43 6.67 14.89
C GLU A 761 -12.48 5.69 15.43
N SER A 762 -12.09 4.44 15.62
CA SER A 762 -12.94 3.37 16.11
C SER A 762 -13.23 3.50 17.63
N ASP A 763 -14.46 3.20 18.03
CA ASP A 763 -14.85 3.05 19.43
C ASP A 763 -14.67 1.61 19.96
N SER A 764 -14.21 0.67 19.09
CA SER A 764 -14.07 -0.75 19.40
C SER A 764 -12.61 -1.21 19.35
N GLY A 765 -12.31 -2.32 20.04
CA GLY A 765 -11.01 -2.98 19.97
C GLY A 765 -10.90 -4.04 18.87
N LEU A 766 -11.90 -4.13 17.99
CA LEU A 766 -11.82 -5.06 16.86
C LEU A 766 -10.60 -4.73 16.00
N PHE A 767 -9.85 -5.76 15.63
CA PHE A 767 -8.63 -5.64 14.82
C PHE A 767 -7.61 -4.60 15.35
N GLY A 768 -7.37 -4.57 16.68
CA GLY A 768 -6.47 -3.61 17.32
C GLY A 768 -7.07 -2.24 17.59
N GLY A 769 -8.02 -1.77 16.78
CA GLY A 769 -8.72 -0.49 16.93
C GLY A 769 -8.08 0.68 16.21
N ASN A 770 -7.04 0.44 15.39
CA ASN A 770 -6.38 1.44 14.56
C ASN A 770 -7.04 1.64 13.19
N SER A 771 -8.10 0.92 12.90
CA SER A 771 -8.85 1.00 11.66
C SER A 771 -10.36 1.18 11.94
N ASN A 772 -11.01 2.06 11.17
CA ASN A 772 -12.44 2.32 11.33
C ASN A 772 -13.18 2.34 9.99
N TRP A 773 -14.12 1.40 9.83
CA TRP A 773 -15.03 1.32 8.67
C TRP A 773 -16.46 1.77 8.99
N ARG A 774 -16.66 2.56 10.07
CA ARG A 774 -17.99 3.05 10.51
C ARG A 774 -18.20 4.54 10.27
N GLY A 775 -17.73 5.08 9.13
CA GLY A 775 -18.01 6.46 8.74
C GLY A 775 -16.94 7.16 7.90
N PRO A 776 -15.65 6.83 8.05
CA PRO A 776 -14.57 7.46 7.29
C PRO A 776 -14.67 7.25 5.77
N ILE A 777 -13.89 8.05 5.06
CA ILE A 777 -13.67 7.93 3.62
C ILE A 777 -12.46 7.02 3.37
N TRP A 778 -12.67 5.96 2.61
CA TRP A 778 -11.66 4.99 2.21
C TRP A 778 -11.41 5.09 0.71
N MET A 779 -10.18 5.37 0.31
CA MET A 779 -9.82 5.62 -1.08
C MET A 779 -10.09 4.41 -2.00
N PRO A 780 -9.71 3.15 -1.67
CA PRO A 780 -9.85 2.02 -2.59
C PRO A 780 -11.29 1.70 -3.00
N VAL A 781 -12.22 1.74 -2.05
CA VAL A 781 -13.65 1.46 -2.35
C VAL A 781 -14.27 2.61 -3.13
N ASN A 782 -13.94 3.87 -2.80
CA ASN A 782 -14.33 5.02 -3.59
C ASN A 782 -13.81 4.93 -5.02
N PHE A 783 -12.56 4.51 -5.21
CA PHE A 783 -11.96 4.29 -6.52
C PHE A 783 -12.73 3.23 -7.33
N ALA A 784 -13.11 2.11 -6.70
CA ALA A 784 -13.92 1.07 -7.34
C ALA A 784 -15.32 1.57 -7.74
N ILE A 785 -15.95 2.39 -6.91
CA ILE A 785 -17.25 3.03 -7.20
C ILE A 785 -17.12 3.98 -8.40
N ILE A 786 -16.12 4.87 -8.40
CA ILE A 786 -15.85 5.81 -9.50
C ILE A 786 -15.65 5.05 -10.82
N ARG A 787 -14.81 3.99 -10.79
CA ARG A 787 -14.63 3.10 -11.93
C ARG A 787 -15.98 2.56 -12.45
N SER A 788 -16.83 2.13 -11.55
CA SER A 788 -18.10 1.52 -11.92
C SER A 788 -19.05 2.52 -12.57
N LEU A 789 -19.10 3.74 -12.05
CA LEU A 789 -19.88 4.83 -12.66
C LEU A 789 -19.40 5.16 -14.07
N THR A 790 -18.07 5.17 -14.31
CA THR A 790 -17.55 5.39 -15.68
C THR A 790 -17.88 4.24 -16.62
N VAL A 791 -17.96 2.99 -16.12
CA VAL A 791 -18.39 1.84 -16.93
C VAL A 791 -19.87 1.91 -17.24
N TYR A 792 -20.73 2.18 -16.26
CA TYR A 792 -22.16 2.41 -16.50
C TYR A 792 -22.40 3.53 -17.52
N TYR A 793 -21.62 4.62 -17.42
CA TYR A 793 -21.71 5.74 -18.37
C TYR A 793 -21.47 5.31 -19.81
N THR A 794 -20.53 4.38 -20.07
CA THR A 794 -20.28 3.91 -21.45
C THR A 794 -21.47 3.15 -22.04
N TYR A 795 -22.34 2.57 -21.21
CA TYR A 795 -23.55 1.90 -21.65
C TYR A 795 -24.73 2.86 -21.79
N TYR A 796 -24.96 3.71 -20.78
CA TYR A 796 -26.12 4.58 -20.76
C TYR A 796 -25.94 5.90 -21.52
N GLY A 797 -24.70 6.36 -21.68
CA GLY A 797 -24.41 7.66 -22.30
C GLY A 797 -24.93 8.85 -21.49
N ASN A 798 -25.21 9.95 -22.19
CA ASN A 798 -25.65 11.21 -21.57
C ASN A 798 -27.13 11.23 -21.18
N ASP A 799 -27.92 10.27 -21.63
CA ASP A 799 -29.37 10.29 -21.43
C ASP A 799 -29.77 9.78 -20.05
N PHE A 800 -28.97 8.91 -19.44
CA PHE A 800 -29.19 8.48 -18.06
C PHE A 800 -28.66 9.55 -17.09
N LYS A 801 -29.59 10.17 -16.39
CA LYS A 801 -29.29 11.17 -15.38
C LYS A 801 -29.98 10.84 -14.07
N VAL A 802 -29.34 11.17 -12.97
CA VAL A 802 -29.89 11.13 -11.61
C VAL A 802 -29.66 12.46 -10.92
N GLU A 803 -30.42 12.73 -9.89
CA GLU A 803 -30.24 13.92 -9.08
C GLU A 803 -28.91 13.85 -8.31
N PHE A 804 -28.12 14.92 -8.37
CA PHE A 804 -26.80 14.98 -7.74
C PHE A 804 -26.45 16.39 -7.25
N PRO A 805 -26.21 16.57 -5.91
CA PRO A 805 -26.56 15.64 -4.83
C PRO A 805 -28.07 15.33 -4.76
N THR A 806 -28.43 14.19 -4.18
CA THR A 806 -29.85 13.85 -3.97
C THR A 806 -30.53 14.96 -3.15
N GLY A 807 -31.72 15.41 -3.56
CA GLY A 807 -32.43 16.51 -2.96
C GLY A 807 -32.07 17.91 -3.49
N SER A 808 -31.09 18.04 -4.40
CA SER A 808 -30.65 19.34 -4.95
C SER A 808 -31.48 19.89 -6.11
N GLY A 809 -32.26 19.03 -6.78
CA GLY A 809 -32.93 19.35 -8.04
C GLY A 809 -32.04 19.40 -9.27
N GLN A 810 -30.72 19.14 -9.13
CA GLN A 810 -29.75 19.14 -10.24
C GLN A 810 -29.57 17.74 -10.80
N MET A 811 -29.64 17.61 -12.13
CA MET A 811 -29.52 16.31 -12.80
C MET A 811 -28.15 16.17 -13.45
N ALA A 812 -27.41 15.12 -13.10
CA ALA A 812 -26.10 14.81 -13.63
C ALA A 812 -26.05 13.42 -14.27
N ASN A 813 -25.23 13.23 -15.32
CA ASN A 813 -24.92 11.92 -15.86
C ASN A 813 -23.85 11.20 -15.02
N LEU A 814 -23.64 9.91 -15.27
CA LEU A 814 -22.74 9.10 -14.44
C LEU A 814 -21.26 9.48 -14.55
N TYR A 815 -20.83 10.07 -15.67
CA TYR A 815 -19.45 10.58 -15.78
C TYR A 815 -19.27 11.86 -14.95
N GLU A 816 -20.20 12.80 -15.02
CA GLU A 816 -20.18 14.03 -14.19
C GLU A 816 -20.15 13.70 -12.70
N ILE A 817 -20.88 12.66 -12.28
CA ILE A 817 -20.87 12.18 -10.88
C ILE A 817 -19.51 11.58 -10.53
N ALA A 818 -18.98 10.70 -11.38
CA ALA A 818 -17.68 10.06 -11.19
C ALA A 818 -16.55 11.10 -11.08
N GLU A 819 -16.54 12.09 -11.99
CA GLU A 819 -15.59 13.20 -11.97
C GLU A 819 -15.70 14.06 -10.70
N ASN A 820 -16.92 14.37 -10.25
CA ASN A 820 -17.13 15.12 -9.02
C ASN A 820 -16.65 14.34 -7.78
N LEU A 821 -16.94 13.04 -7.70
CA LEU A 821 -16.45 12.20 -6.61
C LEU A 821 -14.91 12.12 -6.61
N ALA A 822 -14.28 12.01 -7.77
CA ALA A 822 -12.83 12.05 -7.90
C ALA A 822 -12.27 13.40 -7.42
N HIS A 823 -12.89 14.52 -7.80
CA HIS A 823 -12.49 15.84 -7.32
C HIS A 823 -12.63 15.99 -5.81
N ARG A 824 -13.66 15.43 -5.17
CA ARG A 824 -13.82 15.41 -3.71
C ARG A 824 -12.66 14.68 -3.04
N LEU A 825 -12.25 13.51 -3.55
CA LEU A 825 -11.11 12.75 -3.03
C LEU A 825 -9.78 13.49 -3.23
N VAL A 826 -9.55 14.06 -4.40
CA VAL A 826 -8.35 14.88 -4.69
C VAL A 826 -8.31 16.12 -3.80
N SER A 827 -9.46 16.73 -3.49
CA SER A 827 -9.57 17.92 -2.64
C SER A 827 -9.13 17.68 -1.20
N ILE A 828 -9.08 16.43 -0.73
CA ILE A 828 -8.52 16.08 0.59
C ILE A 828 -7.07 16.59 0.70
N PHE A 829 -6.29 16.46 -0.38
CA PHE A 829 -4.87 16.79 -0.41
C PHE A 829 -4.58 18.18 -0.95
N THR A 830 -5.45 18.74 -1.79
CA THR A 830 -5.23 20.06 -2.41
C THR A 830 -5.72 21.19 -1.53
N ARG A 831 -5.13 22.39 -1.75
CA ARG A 831 -5.55 23.60 -1.02
C ARG A 831 -6.92 24.06 -1.50
N ASN A 832 -7.80 24.30 -0.55
CA ASN A 832 -9.11 24.92 -0.79
C ASN A 832 -8.99 26.44 -1.04
N THR A 833 -10.10 27.13 -1.20
CA THR A 833 -10.17 28.58 -1.43
C THR A 833 -9.60 29.43 -0.29
N GLU A 834 -9.50 28.87 0.90
CA GLU A 834 -8.92 29.50 2.09
C GLU A 834 -7.41 29.20 2.21
N GLY A 835 -6.86 28.41 1.30
CA GLY A 835 -5.47 27.96 1.32
C GLY A 835 -5.18 26.79 2.25
N LEU A 836 -6.23 26.18 2.82
CA LEU A 836 -6.12 25.05 3.77
C LEU A 836 -6.23 23.70 3.04
N ARG A 837 -5.57 22.69 3.59
CA ARG A 837 -5.68 21.30 3.13
C ARG A 837 -6.55 20.50 4.11
N PRO A 838 -7.65 19.88 3.68
CA PRO A 838 -8.48 19.05 4.56
C PRO A 838 -7.71 17.96 5.29
N VAL A 839 -6.76 17.30 4.63
CA VAL A 839 -5.94 16.23 5.22
C VAL A 839 -5.23 16.62 6.52
N PHE A 840 -4.90 17.89 6.69
CA PHE A 840 -4.23 18.39 7.90
C PHE A 840 -5.20 18.73 9.05
N GLY A 841 -6.50 18.59 8.83
CA GLY A 841 -7.50 18.89 9.85
C GLY A 841 -7.32 20.28 10.46
N SER A 842 -7.35 20.36 11.80
CA SER A 842 -7.20 21.60 12.56
C SER A 842 -5.74 21.97 12.92
N GLN A 843 -4.77 21.18 12.50
CA GLN A 843 -3.35 21.37 12.88
C GLN A 843 -2.74 22.58 12.19
N GLN A 844 -2.58 23.67 12.93
CA GLN A 844 -2.17 24.96 12.40
C GLN A 844 -0.75 24.97 11.81
N ILE A 845 0.17 24.19 12.39
CA ILE A 845 1.55 24.10 11.91
C ILE A 845 1.58 23.52 10.49
N PHE A 846 0.80 22.47 10.21
CA PHE A 846 0.72 21.88 8.88
C PHE A 846 -0.01 22.78 7.87
N GLN A 847 -0.92 23.64 8.32
CA GLN A 847 -1.65 24.54 7.43
C GLN A 847 -0.83 25.77 7.02
N GLY A 848 -0.05 26.36 7.92
CA GLY A 848 0.52 27.70 7.72
C GLY A 848 2.03 27.81 7.76
N ASP A 849 2.73 26.92 8.46
CA ASP A 849 4.18 27.05 8.63
C ASP A 849 4.93 26.75 7.31
N PRO A 850 5.86 27.62 6.88
CA PRO A 850 6.56 27.45 5.62
C PRO A 850 7.45 26.19 5.54
N HIS A 851 7.80 25.61 6.67
CA HIS A 851 8.62 24.40 6.75
C HIS A 851 7.81 23.10 6.87
N TRP A 852 6.46 23.21 6.95
CA TRP A 852 5.55 22.07 7.11
C TRP A 852 4.48 21.99 6.02
N LYS A 853 3.90 23.13 5.62
CA LYS A 853 2.68 23.24 4.81
C LYS A 853 2.69 22.56 3.44
N ASP A 854 3.86 22.27 2.90
CA ASP A 854 4.04 21.65 1.58
C ASP A 854 4.54 20.20 1.67
N HIS A 855 4.59 19.64 2.87
CA HIS A 855 4.93 18.25 3.13
C HIS A 855 3.65 17.47 3.43
N LEU A 856 3.30 16.51 2.54
CA LEU A 856 2.06 15.77 2.62
C LEU A 856 2.24 14.44 3.34
N LEU A 857 1.26 14.09 4.15
CA LEU A 857 1.06 12.78 4.75
C LEU A 857 -0.10 12.09 4.02
N PHE A 858 0.10 10.83 3.67
CA PHE A 858 -0.87 10.03 2.93
C PHE A 858 -1.47 9.00 3.87
N TYR A 859 -2.44 9.45 4.64
CA TYR A 859 -3.10 8.66 5.67
C TYR A 859 -3.87 7.47 5.09
N GLU A 860 -4.11 6.48 5.93
CA GLU A 860 -4.82 5.26 5.59
C GLU A 860 -6.27 5.55 5.20
N TYR A 861 -6.97 6.38 5.99
CA TYR A 861 -8.34 6.81 5.73
C TYR A 861 -8.56 8.26 6.19
N PHE A 862 -9.74 8.80 5.90
CA PHE A 862 -10.01 10.22 6.13
C PHE A 862 -11.33 10.41 6.85
N HIS A 863 -11.39 11.40 7.73
CA HIS A 863 -12.57 11.74 8.49
C HIS A 863 -13.79 11.97 7.59
N GLY A 864 -14.91 11.30 7.89
CA GLY A 864 -16.08 11.27 7.04
C GLY A 864 -16.74 12.63 6.76
N ASP A 865 -16.55 13.65 7.61
CA ASP A 865 -17.20 14.95 7.50
C ASP A 865 -16.23 16.09 7.13
N ASN A 866 -14.96 16.05 7.51
CA ASN A 866 -13.99 17.15 7.29
C ASN A 866 -12.74 16.78 6.48
N GLY A 867 -12.55 15.50 6.15
CA GLY A 867 -11.46 15.04 5.32
C GLY A 867 -10.08 15.00 5.99
N ALA A 868 -10.00 15.18 7.31
CA ALA A 868 -8.74 15.05 8.04
C ALA A 868 -8.19 13.63 7.94
N GLY A 869 -6.88 13.49 7.81
CA GLY A 869 -6.20 12.20 7.76
C GLY A 869 -6.26 11.49 9.11
N ILE A 870 -6.46 10.18 9.09
CA ILE A 870 -6.60 9.32 10.27
C ILE A 870 -5.97 7.96 9.96
N GLY A 871 -5.58 7.23 11.00
CA GLY A 871 -4.86 5.95 10.88
C GLY A 871 -3.41 6.14 10.46
N ALA A 872 -2.79 5.11 9.90
CA ALA A 872 -1.39 5.13 9.48
C ALA A 872 -1.07 6.33 8.59
N SER A 873 -0.08 7.13 9.00
CA SER A 873 0.21 8.43 8.35
C SER A 873 0.97 8.31 7.02
N HIS A 874 1.46 7.13 6.67
CA HIS A 874 2.22 6.87 5.44
C HIS A 874 1.70 5.69 4.63
N GLN A 875 0.43 5.33 4.75
CA GLN A 875 -0.19 4.27 3.95
C GLN A 875 -0.47 4.75 2.51
N THR A 876 0.58 5.18 1.84
CA THR A 876 0.55 5.74 0.48
C THR A 876 0.04 4.76 -0.57
N GLY A 877 0.11 3.47 -0.33
CA GLY A 877 -0.42 2.47 -1.23
C GLY A 877 -1.92 2.58 -1.48
N TRP A 878 -2.70 2.92 -0.47
CA TRP A 878 -4.14 3.14 -0.59
C TRP A 878 -4.46 4.55 -1.07
N SER A 879 -3.91 5.55 -0.38
CA SER A 879 -4.12 6.96 -0.70
C SER A 879 -3.43 7.38 -1.99
N GLY A 880 -2.40 6.64 -2.41
CA GLY A 880 -1.70 6.83 -3.68
C GLY A 880 -2.58 6.66 -4.92
N LEU A 881 -3.75 6.01 -4.81
CA LEU A 881 -4.77 5.97 -5.89
C LEU A 881 -5.25 7.37 -6.31
N VAL A 882 -4.96 8.41 -5.54
CA VAL A 882 -5.19 9.81 -5.95
C VAL A 882 -4.46 10.14 -7.25
N LEU A 883 -3.32 9.48 -7.55
CA LEU A 883 -2.59 9.60 -8.80
C LEU A 883 -3.44 9.23 -10.01
N ASP A 884 -4.09 8.06 -9.93
CA ASP A 884 -4.95 7.55 -11.00
C ASP A 884 -6.13 8.49 -11.24
N LEU A 885 -6.73 9.00 -10.17
CA LEU A 885 -7.84 9.95 -10.27
C LEU A 885 -7.42 11.26 -10.92
N ILE A 886 -6.28 11.83 -10.48
CA ILE A 886 -5.71 13.05 -11.09
C ILE A 886 -5.39 12.80 -12.55
N HIS A 887 -4.71 11.70 -12.86
CA HIS A 887 -4.30 11.36 -14.22
C HIS A 887 -5.52 11.13 -15.13
N TYR A 888 -6.44 10.28 -14.70
CA TYR A 888 -7.59 9.86 -15.50
C TYR A 888 -8.47 11.05 -15.90
N PHE A 889 -8.90 11.88 -14.95
CA PHE A 889 -9.78 13.01 -15.24
C PHE A 889 -9.08 14.23 -15.86
N ALA A 890 -7.75 14.28 -15.83
CA ALA A 890 -6.99 15.25 -16.61
C ALA A 890 -6.79 14.84 -18.08
N THR A 891 -6.85 13.55 -18.39
CA THR A 891 -6.59 13.01 -19.74
C THR A 891 -7.84 12.52 -20.46
N ASN A 892 -8.99 12.37 -19.77
CA ASN A 892 -10.23 11.91 -20.35
C ASN A 892 -11.34 12.96 -20.26
N THR A 893 -12.21 12.94 -21.26
CA THR A 893 -13.46 13.70 -21.33
C THR A 893 -14.66 12.75 -21.50
N GLN A 894 -15.87 13.28 -21.38
CA GLN A 894 -17.09 12.51 -21.64
C GLN A 894 -17.07 11.90 -23.05
N GLU A 895 -16.66 12.67 -24.07
CA GLU A 895 -16.59 12.24 -25.44
C GLU A 895 -15.53 11.16 -25.66
N SER A 896 -14.31 11.38 -25.13
CA SER A 896 -13.23 10.39 -25.24
C SER A 896 -13.62 9.08 -24.58
N ARG A 897 -14.29 9.14 -23.42
CA ARG A 897 -14.77 7.97 -22.70
C ARG A 897 -15.83 7.19 -23.46
N LEU A 898 -16.78 7.86 -24.09
CA LEU A 898 -17.77 7.19 -24.96
C LEU A 898 -17.14 6.59 -26.21
N ALA A 899 -16.06 7.20 -26.71
CA ALA A 899 -15.36 6.70 -27.91
C ALA A 899 -14.43 5.51 -27.61
N SER A 900 -13.78 5.46 -26.46
CA SER A 900 -12.76 4.45 -26.11
C SER A 900 -13.33 3.06 -25.77
N GLY A 901 -14.65 2.96 -25.51
CA GLY A 901 -15.29 1.69 -25.25
C GLY A 901 -15.48 1.28 -23.81
N GLY A 902 -16.19 0.16 -23.61
CA GLY A 902 -16.82 -0.18 -22.33
C GLY A 902 -15.93 -0.68 -21.23
N ASN A 903 -14.78 -1.28 -21.50
CA ASN A 903 -14.10 -2.11 -20.52
C ASN A 903 -12.83 -1.55 -19.91
N THR A 904 -12.36 -0.42 -20.41
CA THR A 904 -11.11 0.18 -19.91
C THR A 904 -11.20 0.72 -18.47
N GLY A 905 -12.42 0.97 -17.98
CA GLY A 905 -12.63 1.47 -16.61
C GLY A 905 -11.87 2.76 -16.38
N LEU A 906 -11.01 2.78 -15.37
CA LEU A 906 -10.07 3.87 -15.07
C LEU A 906 -8.69 3.63 -15.70
N ALA A 907 -8.56 2.76 -16.72
CA ALA A 907 -7.30 2.63 -17.45
C ALA A 907 -6.94 3.99 -18.08
N PRO A 908 -5.73 4.49 -17.87
CA PRO A 908 -5.31 5.76 -18.41
C PRO A 908 -5.23 5.70 -19.94
N ASN A 909 -5.68 6.76 -20.59
CA ASN A 909 -5.41 7.01 -22.01
C ASN A 909 -4.14 7.89 -22.11
N ASN A 910 -3.34 7.69 -23.16
CA ASN A 910 -2.16 8.53 -23.44
C ASN A 910 -1.06 8.50 -22.34
N VAL A 911 -0.74 7.32 -21.81
CA VAL A 911 0.46 7.12 -21.00
C VAL A 911 1.73 7.10 -21.87
N ARG A 912 1.58 7.34 -23.19
CA ARG A 912 2.72 7.44 -24.12
C ARG A 912 3.61 8.60 -23.71
N TYR A 913 4.91 8.35 -23.72
CA TYR A 913 5.93 9.37 -23.57
C TYR A 913 5.87 10.34 -24.74
N GLY A 914 5.10 11.42 -24.56
CA GLY A 914 5.14 12.59 -25.42
C GLY A 914 4.70 12.38 -26.86
N ASP A 915 3.41 12.61 -27.14
CA ASP A 915 2.96 13.19 -28.37
C ASP A 915 2.49 14.63 -28.04
N ASP A 916 3.24 15.62 -28.46
CA ASP A 916 2.73 16.97 -28.64
C ASP A 916 1.96 17.06 -29.95
#